data_7475ee6ac0ab3528abb5c5307961f7dd
#
_entry.id   7475ee6ac0ab3528abb5c5307961f7dd
#
_cell.length_a   1.000
_cell.length_b   1.000
_cell.length_c   1.000
_cell.angle_alpha   90.00
_cell.angle_beta   90.00
_cell.angle_gamma   90.00
#
_symmetry.space_group_name_H-M   'P 1'
#
loop_
_entity.id
_entity.type
_entity.pdbx_description
1 polymer ?
#
loop_
_entity_poly.entity_id
_entity_poly.type
_entity_poly.pdbx_seq_one_letter_code
_entity_poly.pdbx_strand_id
1 'polypeptide(L)'
;FRKFAGIDVFDIEIDERDPDKLVEIIASLEPTFGGINLEDIKAPECFQVERKLRERMNIPVFHDDQHGTAIIVGAALTNALIVVGKKIGEVKVAASGAGAAGIACLDMLVRLGVKPENIRVCDKDGVLYHDRPGLDRSLERYARKTKARTLREIVKGADVFLGVSAGGVLTRDMVATMAARPVILALANPTPEITPEEARAAKPDAVIATGRSDYPNQVNNALCFPYIFRGALDVGATGINEQMTVACVHAIAQLARREASDVAQRAYGGRVPHFGRDYLIPRPFDPRLLVQVAPAVARAAMESGVATRPLTDMRAYTEKLTQFVFRTGLAMKPVFERARAKPMRVAYADGEEETILRAVQVLVDEGLVKPILIGRPDVIARRIDRIGLRLEQGRDFELVNLHSDPRFDAYWQHYYELMQRRGVTPSLAKSVVRSRSTVIAALMVARGDADALICGTVGRYQRKAEYIRDIIGLDAGVATLSSMAAVANDKGLSFFLDTHMQHDPSPEQIAEATLQATLRLKLLGVVPRVALIAASNFGARNTPTARKMQEVLRLLRERDPSLEVEGEMQADVALDPELRARVFPNSRLTGRANVFVFPNLAAANAAFNITRSMSDGVVIGPILMGVAKPAHVLTPQATVRRVVNMSAIACVEAQIRAPHERVVKRKARAKAQGKAPKSSGTIKRSARSAAHGSKR
;
A
#
# COMPACT_ATOMS: atom_id res chain seq x y z
N PHE A 1 12.62 17.87 0.49
CA PHE A 1 13.60 16.94 1.05
C PHE A 1 13.18 16.42 2.43
N ARG A 2 13.13 17.26 3.48
CA ARG A 2 12.88 16.81 4.87
C ARG A 2 11.57 16.05 5.03
N LYS A 3 10.45 16.60 4.50
CA LYS A 3 9.11 16.00 4.61
C LYS A 3 9.00 14.65 3.88
N PHE A 4 9.61 14.51 2.72
CA PHE A 4 9.41 13.35 1.83
C PHE A 4 10.49 12.29 1.94
N ALA A 5 11.74 12.70 2.19
CA ALA A 5 12.88 11.79 2.24
C ALA A 5 13.57 11.75 3.60
N GLY A 6 13.22 12.62 4.55
CA GLY A 6 13.87 12.72 5.85
C GLY A 6 15.33 13.16 5.75
N ILE A 7 15.65 14.01 4.78
CA ILE A 7 16.99 14.58 4.56
C ILE A 7 16.96 16.01 5.07
N ASP A 8 17.93 16.37 5.90
CA ASP A 8 18.15 17.77 6.30
C ASP A 8 18.75 18.53 5.12
N VAL A 9 18.23 19.72 4.87
CA VAL A 9 18.58 20.55 3.73
C VAL A 9 18.86 21.97 4.19
N PHE A 10 19.89 22.54 3.62
CA PHE A 10 20.23 23.96 3.76
C PHE A 10 20.13 24.60 2.38
N ASP A 11 19.36 25.64 2.28
CA ASP A 11 19.23 26.44 1.09
C ASP A 11 20.30 27.53 1.10
N ILE A 12 21.17 27.55 0.08
CA ILE A 12 22.32 28.44 0.00
C ILE A 12 22.24 29.20 -1.31
N GLU A 13 21.90 30.46 -1.24
CA GLU A 13 21.91 31.39 -2.36
C GLU A 13 23.30 32.00 -2.53
N ILE A 14 23.84 31.95 -3.77
CA ILE A 14 25.18 32.42 -4.07
C ILE A 14 25.11 33.52 -5.16
N ASP A 15 25.47 34.74 -4.83
CA ASP A 15 25.54 35.87 -5.78
C ASP A 15 26.89 35.89 -6.52
N GLU A 16 27.16 34.91 -7.38
CA GLU A 16 28.31 34.82 -8.27
C GLU A 16 27.89 34.39 -9.66
N ARG A 17 28.37 35.09 -10.68
CA ARG A 17 28.04 34.84 -12.09
C ARG A 17 29.17 34.19 -12.89
N ASP A 18 30.38 34.23 -12.38
CA ASP A 18 31.54 33.56 -12.98
C ASP A 18 31.44 32.05 -12.65
N PRO A 19 31.28 31.15 -13.64
CA PRO A 19 31.16 29.73 -13.42
C PRO A 19 32.33 29.09 -12.67
N ASP A 20 33.56 29.61 -12.86
CA ASP A 20 34.72 29.03 -12.21
C ASP A 20 34.80 29.41 -10.74
N LYS A 21 34.48 30.65 -10.40
CA LYS A 21 34.34 31.06 -8.99
C LYS A 21 33.16 30.35 -8.30
N LEU A 22 32.05 30.19 -8.99
CA LEU A 22 30.92 29.46 -8.46
C LEU A 22 31.29 28.01 -8.11
N VAL A 23 32.09 27.34 -8.97
CA VAL A 23 32.63 26.00 -8.70
C VAL A 23 33.53 26.01 -7.46
N GLU A 24 34.40 27.01 -7.28
CA GLU A 24 35.27 27.11 -6.10
C GLU A 24 34.47 27.27 -4.82
N ILE A 25 33.44 28.12 -4.82
CA ILE A 25 32.57 28.36 -3.66
C ILE A 25 31.83 27.06 -3.29
N ILE A 26 31.17 26.43 -4.26
CA ILE A 26 30.37 25.21 -4.00
C ILE A 26 31.29 24.06 -3.54
N ALA A 27 32.45 23.87 -4.18
CA ALA A 27 33.37 22.81 -3.80
C ALA A 27 33.91 22.96 -2.37
N SER A 28 34.01 24.19 -1.86
CA SER A 28 34.45 24.45 -0.48
C SER A 28 33.45 24.00 0.58
N LEU A 29 32.22 23.73 0.21
CA LEU A 29 31.15 23.25 1.09
C LEU A 29 31.17 21.72 1.34
N GLU A 30 31.97 20.98 0.57
CA GLU A 30 32.02 19.50 0.65
C GLU A 30 32.21 18.95 2.08
N PRO A 31 33.07 19.51 2.95
CA PRO A 31 33.27 18.97 4.30
C PRO A 31 32.01 18.98 5.19
N THR A 32 31.03 19.84 4.86
CA THR A 32 29.80 20.00 5.65
C THR A 32 28.65 19.15 5.13
N PHE A 33 28.58 18.89 3.82
CA PHE A 33 27.42 18.32 3.17
C PHE A 33 27.69 16.92 2.60
N GLY A 34 26.64 16.11 2.58
CA GLY A 34 26.65 14.77 1.97
C GLY A 34 26.32 14.76 0.48
N GLY A 35 25.84 15.87 -0.08
CA GLY A 35 25.51 16.02 -1.49
C GLY A 35 25.12 17.46 -1.83
N ILE A 36 25.18 17.82 -3.11
CA ILE A 36 24.84 19.13 -3.64
C ILE A 36 23.74 18.98 -4.69
N ASN A 37 22.64 19.69 -4.51
CA ASN A 37 21.63 19.89 -5.54
C ASN A 37 21.81 21.27 -6.18
N LEU A 38 22.01 21.30 -7.49
CA LEU A 38 22.15 22.55 -8.26
C LEU A 38 20.79 22.93 -8.83
N GLU A 39 20.37 24.17 -8.59
CA GLU A 39 19.11 24.74 -9.05
C GLU A 39 19.37 26.09 -9.76
N ASP A 40 18.52 26.45 -10.69
CA ASP A 40 18.42 27.76 -11.35
C ASP A 40 19.72 28.26 -12.03
N ILE A 41 20.66 27.38 -12.38
CA ILE A 41 21.83 27.72 -13.16
C ILE A 41 21.48 27.58 -14.65
N LYS A 42 21.53 28.70 -15.37
CA LYS A 42 21.15 28.71 -16.79
C LYS A 42 22.18 27.99 -17.69
N ALA A 43 21.73 27.55 -18.86
CA ALA A 43 22.60 27.07 -19.92
C ALA A 43 23.24 28.25 -20.69
N PRO A 44 24.51 28.11 -21.14
CA PRO A 44 25.34 26.90 -21.11
C PRO A 44 26.20 26.72 -19.84
N GLU A 45 26.20 27.68 -18.92
CA GLU A 45 27.04 27.71 -17.72
C GLU A 45 26.78 26.49 -16.82
N CYS A 46 25.55 26.04 -16.70
CA CYS A 46 25.18 24.88 -15.88
C CYS A 46 25.95 23.59 -16.25
N PHE A 47 26.25 23.37 -17.53
CA PHE A 47 27.01 22.20 -17.98
C PHE A 47 28.44 22.22 -17.49
N GLN A 48 29.07 23.42 -17.51
CA GLN A 48 30.42 23.58 -17.04
C GLN A 48 30.52 23.43 -15.52
N VAL A 49 29.62 24.08 -14.81
CA VAL A 49 29.58 24.05 -13.34
C VAL A 49 29.36 22.63 -12.84
N GLU A 50 28.35 21.95 -13.33
CA GLU A 50 28.06 20.56 -12.90
C GLU A 50 29.22 19.62 -13.20
N ARG A 51 29.79 19.67 -14.43
CA ARG A 51 30.91 18.81 -14.81
C ARG A 51 32.10 19.01 -13.91
N LYS A 52 32.55 20.26 -13.68
CA LYS A 52 33.71 20.58 -12.84
C LYS A 52 33.48 20.15 -11.38
N LEU A 53 32.30 20.35 -10.84
CA LEU A 53 31.96 19.90 -9.48
C LEU A 53 31.97 18.37 -9.37
N ARG A 54 31.42 17.66 -10.34
CA ARG A 54 31.41 16.19 -10.36
C ARG A 54 32.80 15.57 -10.51
N GLU A 55 33.70 16.26 -11.22
CA GLU A 55 35.09 15.84 -11.35
C GLU A 55 35.94 16.12 -10.08
N ARG A 56 35.54 17.12 -9.29
CA ARG A 56 36.31 17.60 -8.14
C ARG A 56 35.81 17.04 -6.80
N MET A 57 34.50 16.90 -6.63
CA MET A 57 33.88 16.54 -5.36
C MET A 57 33.72 15.02 -5.24
N ASN A 58 33.82 14.51 -4.00
CA ASN A 58 33.63 13.10 -3.66
C ASN A 58 32.24 12.82 -3.05
N ILE A 59 31.32 13.76 -3.21
CA ILE A 59 29.92 13.66 -2.81
C ILE A 59 28.99 13.83 -4.04
N PRO A 60 27.77 13.33 -4.02
CA PRO A 60 26.82 13.50 -5.12
C PRO A 60 26.58 14.96 -5.49
N VAL A 61 26.80 15.31 -6.74
CA VAL A 61 26.40 16.58 -7.36
C VAL A 61 25.34 16.26 -8.41
N PHE A 62 24.19 16.92 -8.33
CA PHE A 62 23.04 16.67 -9.18
C PHE A 62 22.37 17.98 -9.57
N HIS A 63 22.13 18.19 -10.85
CA HIS A 63 21.41 19.36 -11.35
C HIS A 63 19.96 18.96 -11.64
N ASP A 64 19.02 19.42 -10.83
CA ASP A 64 17.64 18.94 -10.89
C ASP A 64 16.93 19.32 -12.18
N ASP A 65 17.09 20.58 -12.65
CA ASP A 65 16.44 21.05 -13.90
C ASP A 65 16.85 20.24 -15.13
N GLN A 66 18.05 19.65 -15.13
CA GLN A 66 18.51 18.78 -16.20
C GLN A 66 18.07 17.34 -15.97
N HIS A 67 18.56 16.73 -14.89
CA HIS A 67 18.46 15.29 -14.68
C HIS A 67 17.14 14.88 -14.04
N GLY A 68 16.56 15.70 -13.16
CA GLY A 68 15.23 15.44 -12.58
C GLY A 68 14.17 15.39 -13.67
N THR A 69 14.12 16.41 -14.53
CA THR A 69 13.22 16.44 -15.69
C THR A 69 13.42 15.24 -16.61
N ALA A 70 14.69 14.91 -16.95
CA ALA A 70 15.00 13.77 -17.81
C ALA A 70 14.52 12.43 -17.24
N ILE A 71 14.68 12.21 -15.94
CA ILE A 71 14.21 11.00 -15.26
C ILE A 71 12.69 10.86 -15.34
N ILE A 72 11.96 11.95 -15.08
CA ILE A 72 10.49 11.89 -15.10
C ILE A 72 9.95 11.74 -16.52
N VAL A 73 10.55 12.41 -17.50
CA VAL A 73 10.27 12.22 -18.93
C VAL A 73 10.50 10.76 -19.34
N GLY A 74 11.60 10.17 -18.93
CA GLY A 74 11.92 8.76 -19.18
C GLY A 74 10.85 7.82 -18.60
N ALA A 75 10.42 8.07 -17.35
CA ALA A 75 9.39 7.27 -16.70
C ALA A 75 8.01 7.43 -17.39
N ALA A 76 7.62 8.66 -17.73
CA ALA A 76 6.38 8.95 -18.44
C ALA A 76 6.37 8.30 -19.82
N LEU A 77 7.45 8.43 -20.61
CA LEU A 77 7.54 7.81 -21.93
C LEU A 77 7.51 6.29 -21.84
N THR A 78 8.25 5.66 -20.91
CA THR A 78 8.26 4.20 -20.73
C THR A 78 6.83 3.67 -20.53
N ASN A 79 6.03 4.33 -19.71
CA ASN A 79 4.66 3.94 -19.46
C ASN A 79 3.69 4.34 -20.59
N ALA A 80 3.89 5.50 -21.20
CA ALA A 80 3.08 5.91 -22.35
C ALA A 80 3.22 4.91 -23.51
N LEU A 81 4.42 4.42 -23.78
CA LEU A 81 4.66 3.41 -24.82
C LEU A 81 3.94 2.09 -24.55
N ILE A 82 3.84 1.66 -23.28
CA ILE A 82 3.02 0.50 -22.90
C ILE A 82 1.54 0.76 -23.21
N VAL A 83 1.02 1.94 -22.83
CA VAL A 83 -0.38 2.32 -23.06
C VAL A 83 -0.73 2.38 -24.54
N VAL A 84 0.18 2.92 -25.38
CA VAL A 84 -0.06 3.02 -26.84
C VAL A 84 0.39 1.76 -27.62
N GLY A 85 1.03 0.78 -26.95
CA GLY A 85 1.48 -0.48 -27.58
C GLY A 85 2.59 -0.28 -28.60
N LYS A 86 3.56 0.65 -28.35
CA LYS A 86 4.71 0.91 -29.22
C LYS A 86 6.02 0.47 -28.57
N LYS A 87 7.00 0.03 -29.38
CA LYS A 87 8.32 -0.39 -28.89
C LYS A 87 9.28 0.81 -28.92
N ILE A 88 10.02 1.01 -27.83
CA ILE A 88 10.92 2.15 -27.64
C ILE A 88 11.98 2.30 -28.75
N GLY A 89 12.53 1.22 -29.29
CA GLY A 89 13.51 1.23 -30.35
C GLY A 89 12.96 1.56 -31.75
N GLU A 90 11.64 1.61 -31.90
CA GLU A 90 10.98 1.83 -33.19
C GLU A 90 10.35 3.22 -33.32
N VAL A 91 10.16 3.94 -32.20
CA VAL A 91 9.47 5.23 -32.18
C VAL A 91 10.30 6.36 -32.79
N LYS A 92 9.61 7.25 -33.48
CA LYS A 92 10.17 8.50 -34.03
C LYS A 92 9.86 9.64 -33.06
N VAL A 93 10.91 10.36 -32.62
CA VAL A 93 10.82 11.45 -31.66
C VAL A 93 11.06 12.77 -32.35
N ALA A 94 10.12 13.71 -32.23
CA ALA A 94 10.27 15.11 -32.58
C ALA A 94 10.40 15.92 -31.28
N ALA A 95 11.53 16.60 -31.09
CA ALA A 95 11.77 17.42 -29.90
C ALA A 95 11.77 18.91 -30.26
N SER A 96 11.14 19.72 -29.41
CA SER A 96 11.19 21.18 -29.44
C SER A 96 11.91 21.68 -28.17
N GLY A 97 13.07 22.31 -28.37
CA GLY A 97 13.97 22.77 -27.31
C GLY A 97 15.25 21.95 -27.23
N ALA A 98 16.37 22.62 -27.37
CA ALA A 98 17.73 22.07 -27.31
C ALA A 98 18.56 22.70 -26.17
N GLY A 99 17.91 23.20 -25.13
CA GLY A 99 18.53 23.67 -23.89
C GLY A 99 18.95 22.54 -22.95
N ALA A 100 19.35 22.88 -21.73
CA ALA A 100 19.85 21.94 -20.73
C ALA A 100 18.87 20.77 -20.49
N ALA A 101 17.61 21.04 -20.16
CA ALA A 101 16.59 20.02 -19.96
C ALA A 101 16.34 19.18 -21.24
N GLY A 102 16.29 19.82 -22.43
CA GLY A 102 16.07 19.14 -23.70
C GLY A 102 17.16 18.11 -24.00
N ILE A 103 18.41 18.48 -23.88
CA ILE A 103 19.55 17.59 -24.11
C ILE A 103 19.58 16.45 -23.09
N ALA A 104 19.39 16.74 -21.80
CA ALA A 104 19.34 15.72 -20.76
C ALA A 104 18.17 14.71 -20.98
N CYS A 105 17.00 15.19 -21.40
CA CYS A 105 15.88 14.32 -21.77
C CYS A 105 16.23 13.42 -22.96
N LEU A 106 16.81 13.97 -24.03
CA LEU A 106 17.19 13.19 -25.21
C LEU A 106 18.23 12.12 -24.87
N ASP A 107 19.25 12.47 -24.06
CA ASP A 107 20.24 11.50 -23.60
C ASP A 107 19.60 10.38 -22.78
N MET A 108 18.64 10.71 -21.92
CA MET A 108 17.89 9.71 -21.15
C MET A 108 17.06 8.80 -22.09
N LEU A 109 16.40 9.35 -23.08
CA LEU A 109 15.62 8.55 -24.03
C LEU A 109 16.53 7.59 -24.83
N VAL A 110 17.72 8.02 -25.22
CA VAL A 110 18.71 7.14 -25.87
C VAL A 110 19.17 6.01 -24.93
N ARG A 111 19.47 6.32 -23.67
CA ARG A 111 19.82 5.30 -22.64
C ARG A 111 18.70 4.29 -22.41
N LEU A 112 17.44 4.71 -22.54
CA LEU A 112 16.27 3.83 -22.41
C LEU A 112 16.00 3.00 -23.68
N GLY A 113 16.70 3.25 -24.78
CA GLY A 113 16.64 2.45 -26.00
C GLY A 113 16.02 3.14 -27.22
N VAL A 114 15.72 4.43 -27.16
CA VAL A 114 15.37 5.19 -28.36
C VAL A 114 16.60 5.28 -29.29
N LYS A 115 16.44 4.88 -30.55
CA LYS A 115 17.53 4.95 -31.49
C LYS A 115 17.86 6.41 -31.86
N PRO A 116 19.13 6.83 -31.76
CA PRO A 116 19.53 8.22 -32.07
C PRO A 116 19.11 8.69 -33.47
N GLU A 117 19.10 7.78 -34.47
CA GLU A 117 18.67 8.07 -35.83
C GLU A 117 17.16 8.40 -35.96
N ASN A 118 16.36 8.00 -35.00
CA ASN A 118 14.93 8.29 -34.96
C ASN A 118 14.60 9.64 -34.26
N ILE A 119 15.60 10.34 -33.73
CA ILE A 119 15.40 11.61 -33.04
C ILE A 119 15.63 12.78 -34.02
N ARG A 120 14.70 13.73 -34.02
CA ARG A 120 14.79 15.01 -34.70
C ARG A 120 14.56 16.12 -33.69
N VAL A 121 15.39 17.13 -33.69
CA VAL A 121 15.37 18.23 -32.71
C VAL A 121 15.22 19.55 -33.43
N CYS A 122 14.40 20.43 -32.86
CA CYS A 122 14.23 21.81 -33.29
C CYS A 122 14.56 22.75 -32.11
N ASP A 123 15.44 23.70 -32.32
CA ASP A 123 15.68 24.81 -31.41
C ASP A 123 14.98 26.10 -31.89
N LYS A 124 15.33 27.24 -31.29
CA LYS A 124 14.76 28.55 -31.67
C LYS A 124 15.08 28.95 -33.12
N ASP A 125 16.16 28.43 -33.68
CA ASP A 125 16.63 28.77 -35.04
C ASP A 125 16.26 27.70 -36.07
N GLY A 126 15.47 26.67 -35.68
CA GLY A 126 14.96 25.61 -36.55
C GLY A 126 15.54 24.23 -36.25
N VAL A 127 15.42 23.31 -37.21
CA VAL A 127 15.86 21.91 -37.04
C VAL A 127 17.38 21.80 -36.93
N LEU A 128 17.87 20.92 -36.03
CA LEU A 128 19.28 20.55 -35.99
C LEU A 128 19.60 19.59 -37.13
N TYR A 129 20.29 20.09 -38.17
CA TYR A 129 20.74 19.28 -39.30
C TYR A 129 22.25 19.27 -39.39
N HIS A 130 22.79 18.25 -40.03
CA HIS A 130 24.22 18.14 -40.31
C HIS A 130 24.71 19.34 -41.10
N ASP A 131 25.88 19.90 -40.75
CA ASP A 131 26.47 21.09 -41.36
C ASP A 131 25.66 22.41 -41.19
N ARG A 132 24.77 22.49 -40.19
CA ARG A 132 24.10 23.74 -39.82
C ARG A 132 25.12 24.77 -39.33
N PRO A 133 25.21 25.98 -39.97
CA PRO A 133 26.11 27.03 -39.51
C PRO A 133 25.84 27.44 -38.06
N GLY A 134 26.93 27.62 -37.27
CA GLY A 134 26.84 28.08 -35.87
C GLY A 134 26.26 27.06 -34.88
N LEU A 135 26.20 25.79 -35.23
CA LEU A 135 25.75 24.76 -34.33
C LEU A 135 26.74 24.55 -33.19
N ASP A 136 26.26 24.62 -31.95
CA ASP A 136 27.05 24.32 -30.77
C ASP A 136 27.50 22.86 -30.77
N ARG A 137 28.74 22.60 -30.38
CA ARG A 137 29.35 21.26 -30.36
C ARG A 137 28.56 20.27 -29.50
N SER A 138 27.92 20.71 -28.43
CA SER A 138 27.08 19.87 -27.57
C SER A 138 25.83 19.35 -28.32
N LEU A 139 25.38 20.07 -29.35
CA LEU A 139 24.20 19.75 -30.15
C LEU A 139 24.49 18.91 -31.40
N GLU A 140 25.76 18.85 -31.85
CA GLU A 140 26.20 18.12 -33.04
C GLU A 140 25.75 16.64 -33.01
N ARG A 141 25.77 16.02 -31.83
CA ARG A 141 25.35 14.62 -31.66
C ARG A 141 23.88 14.36 -31.99
N TYR A 142 23.04 15.40 -32.01
CA TYR A 142 21.64 15.33 -32.39
C TYR A 142 21.35 15.91 -33.79
N ALA A 143 22.33 16.48 -34.46
CA ALA A 143 22.22 16.90 -35.83
C ALA A 143 22.09 15.69 -36.77
N ARG A 144 21.17 15.71 -37.70
CA ARG A 144 20.89 14.60 -38.62
C ARG A 144 20.91 15.06 -40.08
N LYS A 145 21.24 14.16 -40.98
CA LYS A 145 21.05 14.39 -42.42
C LYS A 145 19.57 14.45 -42.72
N THR A 146 19.00 15.65 -42.92
CA THR A 146 17.60 15.87 -43.20
C THR A 146 17.41 17.15 -44.02
N LYS A 147 16.35 17.16 -44.82
CA LYS A 147 15.90 18.39 -45.57
C LYS A 147 14.93 19.23 -44.71
N ALA A 148 14.43 18.70 -43.60
CA ALA A 148 13.54 19.42 -42.69
C ALA A 148 14.25 20.61 -42.04
N ARG A 149 13.54 21.75 -41.94
CA ARG A 149 14.05 22.99 -41.35
C ARG A 149 13.15 23.54 -40.26
N THR A 150 11.92 23.06 -40.16
CA THR A 150 10.89 23.56 -39.25
C THR A 150 10.35 22.47 -38.34
N LEU A 151 9.82 22.87 -37.17
CA LEU A 151 9.15 21.98 -36.26
C LEU A 151 8.01 21.20 -36.93
N ARG A 152 7.22 21.86 -37.77
CA ARG A 152 6.10 21.26 -38.54
C ARG A 152 6.56 20.06 -39.37
N GLU A 153 7.73 20.15 -39.98
CA GLU A 153 8.24 19.07 -40.84
C GLU A 153 8.71 17.86 -40.03
N ILE A 154 9.30 18.05 -38.86
CA ILE A 154 9.76 16.91 -38.03
C ILE A 154 8.66 16.26 -37.20
N VAL A 155 7.58 16.97 -36.90
CA VAL A 155 6.41 16.45 -36.18
C VAL A 155 5.58 15.52 -37.07
N LYS A 156 5.62 15.72 -38.40
CA LYS A 156 4.89 14.88 -39.35
C LYS A 156 5.31 13.42 -39.25
N GLY A 157 4.37 12.53 -38.86
CA GLY A 157 4.60 11.10 -38.69
C GLY A 157 5.44 10.74 -37.46
N ALA A 158 5.71 11.68 -36.55
CA ALA A 158 6.36 11.38 -35.28
C ALA A 158 5.41 10.62 -34.34
N ASP A 159 5.96 9.66 -33.60
CA ASP A 159 5.25 8.89 -32.58
C ASP A 159 5.24 9.63 -31.23
N VAL A 160 6.29 10.38 -30.96
CA VAL A 160 6.52 11.10 -29.71
C VAL A 160 6.87 12.55 -30.01
N PHE A 161 6.19 13.48 -29.35
CA PHE A 161 6.59 14.87 -29.27
C PHE A 161 7.13 15.15 -27.87
N LEU A 162 8.34 15.71 -27.77
CA LEU A 162 8.96 16.19 -26.55
C LEU A 162 9.10 17.70 -26.62
N GLY A 163 8.32 18.43 -25.85
CA GLY A 163 8.37 19.88 -25.73
C GLY A 163 9.03 20.31 -24.42
N VAL A 164 10.14 21.03 -24.51
CA VAL A 164 10.86 21.67 -23.40
C VAL A 164 11.36 23.06 -23.87
N SER A 165 10.45 23.82 -24.48
CA SER A 165 10.77 25.07 -25.19
C SER A 165 9.86 26.23 -24.75
N ALA A 166 8.93 26.63 -25.58
CA ALA A 166 8.05 27.76 -25.35
C ALA A 166 6.58 27.36 -25.56
N GLY A 167 5.67 28.04 -24.86
CA GLY A 167 4.25 27.80 -24.98
C GLY A 167 3.72 28.08 -26.38
N GLY A 168 2.75 27.22 -26.84
CA GLY A 168 2.00 27.41 -28.06
C GLY A 168 2.75 27.11 -29.38
N VAL A 169 3.97 26.54 -29.31
CA VAL A 169 4.76 26.23 -30.54
C VAL A 169 4.25 25.01 -31.29
N LEU A 170 3.50 24.12 -30.66
CA LEU A 170 2.87 22.95 -31.29
C LEU A 170 1.42 23.24 -31.56
N THR A 171 1.05 23.33 -32.85
CA THR A 171 -0.32 23.65 -33.26
C THR A 171 -1.18 22.40 -33.45
N ARG A 172 -2.52 22.56 -33.43
CA ARG A 172 -3.49 21.48 -33.71
C ARG A 172 -3.22 20.79 -35.05
N ASP A 173 -2.92 21.58 -36.11
CA ASP A 173 -2.62 21.05 -37.44
C ASP A 173 -1.35 20.19 -37.44
N MET A 174 -0.32 20.57 -36.68
CA MET A 174 0.88 19.75 -36.52
C MET A 174 0.55 18.42 -35.82
N VAL A 175 -0.20 18.46 -34.73
CA VAL A 175 -0.62 17.23 -34.00
C VAL A 175 -1.44 16.32 -34.90
N ALA A 176 -2.32 16.85 -35.75
CA ALA A 176 -3.11 16.05 -36.72
C ALA A 176 -2.22 15.24 -37.68
N THR A 177 -0.98 15.70 -37.96
CA THR A 177 -0.03 15.00 -38.84
C THR A 177 0.83 13.95 -38.15
N MET A 178 0.80 13.84 -36.83
CA MET A 178 1.54 12.83 -36.09
C MET A 178 1.04 11.41 -36.40
N ALA A 179 1.82 10.42 -36.00
CA ALA A 179 1.43 9.01 -36.09
C ALA A 179 0.14 8.72 -35.31
N ALA A 180 -0.48 7.56 -35.52
CA ALA A 180 -1.58 7.08 -34.68
C ALA A 180 -1.14 6.88 -33.24
N ARG A 181 -2.01 7.16 -32.29
CA ARG A 181 -1.75 7.06 -30.84
C ARG A 181 -0.45 7.77 -30.45
N PRO A 182 -0.31 9.07 -30.73
CA PRO A 182 0.93 9.79 -30.43
C PRO A 182 1.06 10.03 -28.92
N VAL A 183 2.30 10.11 -28.46
CA VAL A 183 2.65 10.55 -27.10
C VAL A 183 3.12 11.99 -27.18
N ILE A 184 2.48 12.88 -26.41
CA ILE A 184 2.78 14.32 -26.40
C ILE A 184 3.20 14.72 -24.99
N LEU A 185 4.47 15.04 -24.81
CA LEU A 185 5.08 15.54 -23.58
C LEU A 185 5.31 17.05 -23.76
N ALA A 186 4.32 17.88 -23.38
CA ALA A 186 4.35 19.35 -23.55
C ALA A 186 4.66 20.00 -22.20
N LEU A 187 5.95 20.25 -21.92
CA LEU A 187 6.47 20.51 -20.58
C LEU A 187 6.83 21.97 -20.31
N ALA A 188 6.67 22.87 -21.29
CA ALA A 188 6.91 24.30 -21.09
C ALA A 188 6.00 24.87 -19.99
N ASN A 189 6.58 25.72 -19.14
CA ASN A 189 5.90 26.41 -18.05
C ASN A 189 6.00 27.93 -18.23
N PRO A 190 4.95 28.70 -17.90
CA PRO A 190 3.63 28.28 -17.35
C PRO A 190 2.64 27.79 -18.42
N THR A 191 2.92 28.04 -19.71
CA THR A 191 2.07 27.63 -20.84
C THR A 191 2.72 26.49 -21.59
N PRO A 192 2.06 25.32 -21.74
CA PRO A 192 2.61 24.19 -22.48
C PRO A 192 2.71 24.50 -23.98
N GLU A 193 3.52 23.73 -24.72
CA GLU A 193 3.66 23.84 -26.18
C GLU A 193 2.33 23.66 -26.92
N ILE A 194 1.42 22.87 -26.35
CA ILE A 194 0.01 22.73 -26.73
C ILE A 194 -0.80 22.34 -25.49
N THR A 195 -2.03 22.83 -25.39
CA THR A 195 -2.93 22.41 -24.30
C THR A 195 -3.45 20.99 -24.53
N PRO A 196 -3.72 20.21 -23.46
CA PRO A 196 -4.31 18.87 -23.58
C PRO A 196 -5.63 18.86 -24.35
N GLU A 197 -6.45 19.89 -24.22
CA GLU A 197 -7.73 20.05 -24.93
C GLU A 197 -7.51 20.17 -26.43
N GLU A 198 -6.58 21.02 -26.86
CA GLU A 198 -6.26 21.22 -28.28
C GLU A 198 -5.61 19.97 -28.89
N ALA A 199 -4.71 19.32 -28.16
CA ALA A 199 -4.09 18.09 -28.61
C ALA A 199 -5.10 16.95 -28.77
N ARG A 200 -6.02 16.78 -27.81
CA ARG A 200 -7.09 15.77 -27.90
C ARG A 200 -8.12 16.09 -28.96
N ALA A 201 -8.40 17.37 -29.23
CA ALA A 201 -9.28 17.76 -30.32
C ALA A 201 -8.69 17.41 -31.69
N ALA A 202 -7.36 17.48 -31.84
CA ALA A 202 -6.67 17.09 -33.10
C ALA A 202 -6.47 15.57 -33.22
N LYS A 203 -6.15 14.90 -32.13
CA LYS A 203 -5.90 13.44 -32.02
C LYS A 203 -6.53 12.88 -30.73
N PRO A 204 -7.78 12.37 -30.80
CA PRO A 204 -8.48 11.82 -29.64
C PRO A 204 -7.78 10.62 -28.98
N ASP A 205 -6.91 9.94 -29.74
CA ASP A 205 -6.11 8.80 -29.29
C ASP A 205 -4.74 9.20 -28.71
N ALA A 206 -4.41 10.50 -28.63
CA ALA A 206 -3.14 10.98 -28.05
C ALA A 206 -3.05 10.73 -26.54
N VAL A 207 -1.87 10.35 -26.06
CA VAL A 207 -1.49 10.28 -24.65
C VAL A 207 -0.67 11.52 -24.32
N ILE A 208 -1.09 12.28 -23.28
CA ILE A 208 -0.56 13.63 -23.04
C ILE A 208 -0.05 13.73 -21.61
N ALA A 209 1.11 14.34 -21.44
CA ALA A 209 1.68 14.77 -20.15
C ALA A 209 2.14 16.23 -20.26
N THR A 210 2.03 16.96 -19.14
CA THR A 210 2.42 18.38 -19.05
C THR A 210 3.21 18.67 -17.76
N GLY A 211 3.86 19.84 -17.68
CA GLY A 211 4.48 20.31 -16.43
C GLY A 211 3.46 20.84 -15.42
N ARG A 212 2.22 21.09 -15.79
CA ARG A 212 1.21 21.74 -14.96
C ARG A 212 0.52 20.76 -14.00
N SER A 213 0.26 21.25 -12.78
CA SER A 213 -0.38 20.45 -11.70
C SER A 213 -1.89 20.27 -11.86
N ASP A 214 -2.53 21.09 -12.65
CA ASP A 214 -3.97 21.06 -12.91
C ASP A 214 -4.38 20.04 -14.00
N TYR A 215 -3.40 19.42 -14.68
CA TYR A 215 -3.62 18.39 -15.68
C TYR A 215 -3.18 16.99 -15.19
N PRO A 216 -3.74 15.92 -15.79
CA PRO A 216 -3.22 14.56 -15.60
C PRO A 216 -1.77 14.42 -16.07
N ASN A 217 -1.05 13.44 -15.54
CA ASN A 217 0.34 13.12 -15.90
C ASN A 217 1.29 14.31 -15.71
N GLN A 218 1.24 14.97 -14.55
CA GLN A 218 2.15 16.06 -14.25
C GLN A 218 3.60 15.57 -14.20
N VAL A 219 4.43 16.07 -15.10
CA VAL A 219 5.89 15.91 -15.08
C VAL A 219 6.48 16.93 -14.11
N ASN A 220 6.96 16.44 -12.96
CA ASN A 220 7.47 17.29 -11.89
C ASN A 220 8.70 16.64 -11.25
N ASN A 221 9.81 17.38 -11.13
CA ASN A 221 11.10 16.93 -10.61
C ASN A 221 10.99 16.39 -9.17
N ALA A 222 10.03 16.88 -8.37
CA ALA A 222 9.79 16.40 -7.01
C ALA A 222 9.47 14.89 -6.90
N LEU A 223 9.15 14.24 -8.02
CA LEU A 223 9.03 12.78 -8.11
C LEU A 223 10.38 12.06 -8.02
N CYS A 224 11.48 12.75 -8.22
CA CYS A 224 12.82 12.18 -8.36
C CYS A 224 13.77 12.64 -7.24
N PHE A 225 14.06 13.96 -7.17
CA PHE A 225 15.25 14.47 -6.47
C PHE A 225 15.30 14.12 -4.97
N PRO A 226 14.21 14.12 -4.17
CA PRO A 226 14.32 13.77 -2.77
C PRO A 226 14.74 12.32 -2.57
N TYR A 227 14.29 11.44 -3.43
CA TYR A 227 14.44 9.99 -3.28
C TYR A 227 15.73 9.46 -3.90
N ILE A 228 16.23 10.08 -4.99
CA ILE A 228 17.53 9.73 -5.58
C ILE A 228 18.65 10.12 -4.63
N PHE A 229 18.56 11.32 -4.00
CA PHE A 229 19.48 11.71 -2.95
C PHE A 229 19.40 10.80 -1.74
N ARG A 230 18.21 10.41 -1.29
CA ARG A 230 18.07 9.48 -0.18
C ARG A 230 18.79 8.16 -0.45
N GLY A 231 18.59 7.57 -1.62
CA GLY A 231 19.28 6.33 -2.01
C GLY A 231 20.79 6.49 -2.10
N ALA A 232 21.26 7.60 -2.67
CA ALA A 232 22.69 7.89 -2.78
C ALA A 232 23.36 8.14 -1.43
N LEU A 233 22.76 8.97 -0.57
CA LEU A 233 23.31 9.32 0.75
C LEU A 233 23.33 8.13 1.71
N ASP A 234 22.33 7.27 1.70
CA ASP A 234 22.25 6.12 2.60
C ASP A 234 23.38 5.10 2.37
N VAL A 235 23.90 5.00 1.15
CA VAL A 235 25.05 4.15 0.81
C VAL A 235 26.36 4.91 0.72
N GLY A 236 26.37 6.24 1.02
CA GLY A 236 27.55 7.09 0.90
C GLY A 236 28.11 7.12 -0.52
N ALA A 237 27.25 7.28 -1.51
CA ALA A 237 27.67 7.34 -2.90
C ALA A 237 28.56 8.58 -3.13
N THR A 238 29.62 8.41 -3.93
CA THR A 238 30.52 9.51 -4.32
C THR A 238 29.98 10.35 -5.48
N GLY A 239 28.92 9.87 -6.13
CA GLY A 239 28.23 10.58 -7.22
C GLY A 239 26.94 9.89 -7.61
N ILE A 240 26.12 10.58 -8.39
CA ILE A 240 24.93 10.01 -9.04
C ILE A 240 25.29 9.73 -10.50
N ASN A 241 25.36 8.44 -10.86
CA ASN A 241 25.75 8.01 -12.20
C ASN A 241 24.54 7.60 -13.06
N GLU A 242 24.80 7.21 -14.30
CA GLU A 242 23.78 6.83 -15.27
C GLU A 242 22.95 5.62 -14.84
N GLN A 243 23.56 4.62 -14.21
CA GLN A 243 22.87 3.42 -13.74
C GLN A 243 21.86 3.78 -12.64
N MET A 244 22.21 4.70 -11.74
CA MET A 244 21.32 5.20 -10.69
C MET A 244 20.15 6.00 -11.28
N THR A 245 20.39 6.84 -12.30
CA THR A 245 19.30 7.61 -12.92
C THR A 245 18.34 6.71 -13.69
N VAL A 246 18.82 5.69 -14.40
CA VAL A 246 17.98 4.70 -15.09
C VAL A 246 17.20 3.84 -14.08
N ALA A 247 17.82 3.44 -12.96
CA ALA A 247 17.12 2.72 -11.89
C ALA A 247 15.97 3.55 -11.31
N CYS A 248 16.18 4.87 -11.15
CA CYS A 248 15.16 5.82 -10.72
C CYS A 248 13.99 5.88 -11.71
N VAL A 249 14.26 5.99 -13.02
CA VAL A 249 13.24 5.94 -14.09
C VAL A 249 12.37 4.71 -13.98
N HIS A 250 12.99 3.53 -13.89
CA HIS A 250 12.27 2.27 -13.81
C HIS A 250 11.45 2.14 -12.52
N ALA A 251 11.97 2.60 -11.38
CA ALA A 251 11.27 2.56 -10.11
C ALA A 251 10.00 3.44 -10.15
N ILE A 252 10.09 4.66 -10.69
CA ILE A 252 8.95 5.58 -10.84
C ILE A 252 7.92 5.01 -11.82
N ALA A 253 8.37 4.51 -12.97
CA ALA A 253 7.48 3.90 -13.97
C ALA A 253 6.74 2.67 -13.43
N GLN A 254 7.43 1.79 -12.70
CA GLN A 254 6.82 0.61 -12.08
C GLN A 254 5.81 0.99 -11.00
N LEU A 255 6.07 2.05 -10.22
CA LEU A 255 5.18 2.49 -9.16
C LEU A 255 3.81 2.91 -9.69
N ALA A 256 3.74 3.61 -10.82
CA ALA A 256 2.48 3.99 -11.44
C ALA A 256 1.61 2.78 -11.85
N ARG A 257 2.22 1.64 -12.13
CA ARG A 257 1.54 0.39 -12.51
C ARG A 257 1.09 -0.46 -11.34
N ARG A 258 1.51 -0.12 -10.11
CA ARG A 258 1.09 -0.81 -8.88
C ARG A 258 -0.18 -0.18 -8.31
N GLU A 259 -1.08 -1.02 -7.79
CA GLU A 259 -2.25 -0.53 -7.08
C GLU A 259 -1.86 0.37 -5.90
N ALA A 260 -2.61 1.45 -5.75
CA ALA A 260 -2.33 2.43 -4.72
C ALA A 260 -2.77 1.94 -3.34
N SER A 261 -1.94 2.16 -2.33
CA SER A 261 -2.29 1.93 -0.93
C SER A 261 -3.25 3.02 -0.41
N ASP A 262 -3.95 2.77 0.71
CA ASP A 262 -4.84 3.74 1.35
C ASP A 262 -4.12 5.05 1.71
N VAL A 263 -2.83 4.98 2.04
CA VAL A 263 -2.01 6.16 2.33
C VAL A 263 -1.80 6.98 1.06
N ALA A 264 -1.54 6.32 -0.07
CA ALA A 264 -1.51 6.97 -1.36
C ALA A 264 -2.90 7.52 -1.72
N GLN A 265 -4.00 6.77 -1.48
CA GLN A 265 -5.36 7.25 -1.73
C GLN A 265 -5.68 8.54 -0.99
N ARG A 266 -5.28 8.67 0.27
CA ARG A 266 -5.44 9.92 1.04
C ARG A 266 -4.63 11.07 0.45
N ALA A 267 -3.37 10.82 0.09
CA ALA A 267 -2.53 11.82 -0.58
C ALA A 267 -3.14 12.32 -1.91
N TYR A 268 -3.99 11.50 -2.53
CA TYR A 268 -4.71 11.81 -3.77
C TYR A 268 -6.14 12.37 -3.58
N GLY A 269 -6.56 12.62 -2.33
CA GLY A 269 -7.92 13.14 -2.05
C GLY A 269 -9.04 12.10 -2.23
N GLY A 270 -8.74 10.80 -2.04
CA GLY A 270 -9.72 9.71 -1.98
C GLY A 270 -9.97 8.94 -3.29
N ARG A 271 -9.53 9.43 -4.45
CA ARG A 271 -9.55 8.70 -5.72
C ARG A 271 -8.15 8.60 -6.30
N VAL A 272 -7.63 7.39 -6.40
CA VAL A 272 -6.37 7.14 -7.12
C VAL A 272 -6.70 6.86 -8.58
N PRO A 273 -6.08 7.59 -9.51
CA PRO A 273 -6.17 7.25 -10.92
C PRO A 273 -5.55 5.86 -11.16
N HIS A 274 -6.08 5.13 -12.13
CA HIS A 274 -5.54 3.84 -12.55
C HIS A 274 -4.52 4.03 -13.66
N PHE A 275 -3.54 3.13 -13.73
CA PHE A 275 -2.58 3.10 -14.83
C PHE A 275 -3.29 3.14 -16.19
N GLY A 276 -2.90 4.08 -17.04
CA GLY A 276 -3.54 4.34 -18.33
C GLY A 276 -3.21 5.73 -18.87
N ARG A 277 -3.99 6.20 -19.81
CA ARG A 277 -3.77 7.46 -20.56
C ARG A 277 -3.65 8.70 -19.64
N ASP A 278 -4.37 8.71 -18.53
CA ASP A 278 -4.43 9.84 -17.59
C ASP A 278 -3.65 9.58 -16.29
N TYR A 279 -2.91 8.46 -16.22
CA TYR A 279 -2.03 8.14 -15.09
C TYR A 279 -0.82 7.31 -15.55
N LEU A 280 0.19 7.98 -16.06
CA LEU A 280 1.45 7.39 -16.54
C LEU A 280 2.53 7.36 -15.45
N ILE A 281 2.49 8.33 -14.55
CA ILE A 281 3.47 8.54 -13.48
C ILE A 281 2.73 8.85 -12.17
N PRO A 282 3.33 8.55 -11.00
CA PRO A 282 2.75 8.91 -9.71
C PRO A 282 2.63 10.44 -9.57
N ARG A 283 1.82 10.89 -8.62
CA ARG A 283 1.81 12.32 -8.24
C ARG A 283 2.99 12.65 -7.32
N PRO A 284 3.45 13.91 -7.26
CA PRO A 284 4.65 14.32 -6.52
C PRO A 284 4.66 13.94 -5.03
N PHE A 285 3.50 13.83 -4.40
CA PHE A 285 3.38 13.53 -2.97
C PHE A 285 3.02 12.08 -2.65
N ASP A 286 3.23 11.16 -3.60
CA ASP A 286 3.00 9.74 -3.37
C ASP A 286 4.04 9.18 -2.39
N PRO A 287 3.63 8.77 -1.17
CA PRO A 287 4.56 8.34 -0.14
C PRO A 287 5.31 7.05 -0.50
N ARG A 288 4.82 6.29 -1.48
CA ARG A 288 5.46 5.06 -1.97
C ARG A 288 6.75 5.34 -2.75
N LEU A 289 6.94 6.56 -3.25
CA LEU A 289 8.15 6.96 -3.99
C LEU A 289 9.42 6.70 -3.17
N LEU A 290 9.45 7.07 -1.90
CA LEU A 290 10.60 6.83 -1.03
C LEU A 290 10.97 5.35 -0.95
N VAL A 291 9.98 4.49 -0.75
CA VAL A 291 10.17 3.04 -0.56
C VAL A 291 10.54 2.32 -1.85
N GLN A 292 10.22 2.88 -3.01
CA GLN A 292 10.52 2.27 -4.32
C GLN A 292 11.80 2.84 -4.93
N VAL A 293 11.95 4.16 -4.92
CA VAL A 293 13.06 4.84 -5.62
C VAL A 293 14.36 4.72 -4.84
N ALA A 294 14.38 5.06 -3.54
CA ALA A 294 15.63 5.06 -2.77
C ALA A 294 16.31 3.68 -2.73
N PRO A 295 15.61 2.53 -2.53
CA PRO A 295 16.26 1.22 -2.61
C PRO A 295 16.76 0.85 -4.01
N ALA A 296 16.07 1.27 -5.07
CA ALA A 296 16.52 1.01 -6.44
C ALA A 296 17.81 1.78 -6.75
N VAL A 297 17.88 3.04 -6.34
CA VAL A 297 19.06 3.90 -6.49
C VAL A 297 20.23 3.40 -5.64
N ALA A 298 19.98 3.04 -4.36
CA ALA A 298 21.02 2.50 -3.48
C ALA A 298 21.63 1.22 -4.05
N ARG A 299 20.81 0.33 -4.59
CA ARG A 299 21.28 -0.90 -5.26
C ARG A 299 22.14 -0.58 -6.48
N ALA A 300 21.69 0.32 -7.36
CA ALA A 300 22.44 0.73 -8.54
C ALA A 300 23.76 1.39 -8.17
N ALA A 301 23.80 2.19 -7.09
CA ALA A 301 25.04 2.77 -6.57
C ALA A 301 26.04 1.71 -6.09
N MET A 302 25.57 0.68 -5.39
CA MET A 302 26.41 -0.45 -4.95
C MET A 302 26.90 -1.28 -6.13
N GLU A 303 26.04 -1.62 -7.07
CA GLU A 303 26.38 -2.40 -8.27
C GLU A 303 27.35 -1.68 -9.20
N SER A 304 27.27 -0.35 -9.26
CA SER A 304 28.18 0.49 -10.06
C SER A 304 29.48 0.89 -9.34
N GLY A 305 29.67 0.47 -8.09
CA GLY A 305 30.91 0.70 -7.34
C GLY A 305 31.11 2.11 -6.78
N VAL A 306 30.09 2.98 -6.82
CA VAL A 306 30.19 4.35 -6.28
C VAL A 306 29.78 4.45 -4.80
N ALA A 307 29.30 3.37 -4.20
CA ALA A 307 28.89 3.32 -2.80
C ALA A 307 30.09 3.09 -1.88
N THR A 308 30.36 4.01 -0.95
CA THR A 308 31.43 3.87 0.06
C THR A 308 30.97 3.12 1.32
N ARG A 309 29.64 3.04 1.55
CA ARG A 309 29.01 2.37 2.70
C ARG A 309 27.91 1.40 2.21
N PRO A 310 28.28 0.30 1.56
CA PRO A 310 27.29 -0.61 0.98
C PRO A 310 26.40 -1.24 2.05
N LEU A 311 25.12 -1.37 1.75
CA LEU A 311 24.13 -2.01 2.61
C LEU A 311 24.27 -3.52 2.53
N THR A 312 24.40 -4.18 3.67
CA THR A 312 24.47 -5.66 3.76
C THR A 312 23.10 -6.33 3.65
N ASP A 313 22.03 -5.64 4.06
CA ASP A 313 20.64 -6.13 4.03
C ASP A 313 19.69 -5.10 3.41
N MET A 314 19.44 -5.26 2.11
CA MET A 314 18.49 -4.43 1.36
C MET A 314 17.04 -4.58 1.83
N ARG A 315 16.70 -5.71 2.43
CA ARG A 315 15.36 -5.94 2.97
C ARG A 315 15.16 -5.10 4.24
N ALA A 316 16.09 -5.18 5.17
CA ALA A 316 16.07 -4.35 6.39
C ALA A 316 16.06 -2.85 6.06
N TYR A 317 16.82 -2.42 5.05
CA TYR A 317 16.81 -1.05 4.56
C TYR A 317 15.44 -0.62 4.03
N THR A 318 14.83 -1.41 3.13
CA THR A 318 13.49 -1.13 2.60
C THR A 318 12.44 -1.08 3.70
N GLU A 319 12.57 -1.96 4.71
CA GLU A 319 11.71 -1.96 5.89
C GLU A 319 11.84 -0.68 6.71
N LYS A 320 13.06 -0.17 6.93
CA LYS A 320 13.32 1.10 7.61
C LYS A 320 12.66 2.29 6.89
N LEU A 321 12.76 2.35 5.57
CA LEU A 321 12.08 3.37 4.76
C LEU A 321 10.56 3.21 4.80
N THR A 322 10.07 1.98 4.78
CA THR A 322 8.64 1.68 4.92
C THR A 322 8.10 2.14 6.28
N GLN A 323 8.87 1.96 7.33
CA GLN A 323 8.53 2.45 8.68
C GLN A 323 8.49 3.97 8.74
N PHE A 324 9.41 4.65 8.08
CA PHE A 324 9.42 6.11 8.00
C PHE A 324 8.16 6.65 7.32
N VAL A 325 7.73 6.01 6.22
CA VAL A 325 6.55 6.43 5.45
C VAL A 325 5.24 5.91 6.05
N PHE A 326 5.24 4.64 6.48
CA PHE A 326 4.07 3.89 6.91
C PHE A 326 4.25 3.39 8.33
N ARG A 327 4.14 4.26 9.33
CA ARG A 327 4.21 3.88 10.76
C ARG A 327 3.23 2.75 11.13
N THR A 328 2.15 2.60 10.37
CA THR A 328 1.15 1.54 10.52
C THR A 328 1.56 0.18 9.95
N GLY A 329 2.56 0.13 9.08
CA GLY A 329 3.10 -1.13 8.52
C GLY A 329 3.70 -2.04 9.60
N LEU A 330 4.20 -1.47 10.69
CA LEU A 330 4.76 -2.21 11.83
C LEU A 330 3.75 -3.15 12.50
N ALA A 331 2.52 -2.69 12.69
CA ALA A 331 1.49 -3.47 13.38
C ALA A 331 1.04 -4.71 12.57
N MET A 332 1.03 -4.61 11.24
CA MET A 332 0.61 -5.70 10.35
C MET A 332 1.74 -6.57 9.82
N LYS A 333 3.01 -6.16 9.98
CA LYS A 333 4.17 -6.90 9.45
C LYS A 333 4.22 -8.36 9.93
N PRO A 334 4.10 -8.68 11.23
CA PRO A 334 4.13 -10.07 11.71
C PRO A 334 2.96 -10.89 11.15
N VAL A 335 1.80 -10.25 10.94
CA VAL A 335 0.61 -10.88 10.37
C VAL A 335 0.86 -11.23 8.90
N PHE A 336 1.42 -10.32 8.10
CA PHE A 336 1.74 -10.57 6.70
C PHE A 336 2.83 -11.62 6.51
N GLU A 337 3.88 -11.60 7.31
CA GLU A 337 4.94 -12.62 7.27
C GLU A 337 4.39 -14.02 7.57
N ARG A 338 3.55 -14.11 8.59
CA ARG A 338 2.90 -15.37 8.97
C ARG A 338 1.89 -15.84 7.92
N ALA A 339 1.10 -14.94 7.33
CA ALA A 339 0.18 -15.25 6.25
C ALA A 339 0.92 -15.80 5.03
N ARG A 340 2.02 -15.12 4.61
CA ARG A 340 2.87 -15.53 3.47
C ARG A 340 3.54 -16.88 3.67
N ALA A 341 3.93 -17.21 4.89
CA ALA A 341 4.58 -18.50 5.20
C ALA A 341 3.66 -19.69 4.92
N LYS A 342 2.35 -19.54 5.02
CA LYS A 342 1.36 -20.59 4.76
C LYS A 342 0.04 -20.00 4.31
N PRO A 343 -0.11 -19.61 3.02
CA PRO A 343 -1.35 -19.04 2.51
C PRO A 343 -2.53 -20.01 2.64
N MET A 344 -3.64 -19.54 3.27
CA MET A 344 -4.87 -20.29 3.50
C MET A 344 -5.91 -19.88 2.45
N ARG A 345 -6.93 -20.75 2.24
CA ARG A 345 -8.04 -20.51 1.32
C ARG A 345 -9.04 -19.54 1.97
N VAL A 346 -9.20 -18.37 1.36
CA VAL A 346 -10.12 -17.32 1.85
C VAL A 346 -11.23 -17.11 0.85
N ALA A 347 -12.49 -17.32 1.28
CA ALA A 347 -13.67 -17.09 0.47
C ALA A 347 -14.12 -15.62 0.56
N TYR A 348 -14.31 -14.98 -0.57
CA TYR A 348 -14.82 -13.62 -0.71
C TYR A 348 -16.26 -13.66 -1.21
N ALA A 349 -17.20 -13.42 -0.29
CA ALA A 349 -18.63 -13.47 -0.60
C ALA A 349 -19.07 -12.41 -1.62
N ASP A 350 -18.45 -11.25 -1.58
CA ASP A 350 -18.73 -10.13 -2.47
C ASP A 350 -17.72 -10.10 -3.65
N GLY A 351 -17.42 -11.27 -4.27
CA GLY A 351 -16.34 -11.47 -5.25
C GLY A 351 -16.49 -10.70 -6.55
N GLU A 352 -17.69 -10.16 -6.85
CA GLU A 352 -17.89 -9.29 -8.01
C GLU A 352 -17.47 -7.83 -7.76
N GLU A 353 -17.26 -7.40 -6.49
CA GLU A 353 -16.96 -6.01 -6.16
C GLU A 353 -15.54 -5.59 -6.55
N GLU A 354 -15.41 -4.40 -7.16
CA GLU A 354 -14.12 -3.88 -7.63
C GLU A 354 -13.09 -3.77 -6.50
N THR A 355 -13.52 -3.34 -5.31
CA THR A 355 -12.65 -3.26 -4.13
C THR A 355 -12.10 -4.62 -3.74
N ILE A 356 -12.89 -5.68 -3.86
CA ILE A 356 -12.46 -7.06 -3.62
C ILE A 356 -11.48 -7.53 -4.70
N LEU A 357 -11.80 -7.32 -5.98
CA LEU A 357 -10.93 -7.72 -7.10
C LEU A 357 -9.56 -7.04 -7.01
N ARG A 358 -9.51 -5.75 -6.71
CA ARG A 358 -8.26 -5.02 -6.47
C ARG A 358 -7.48 -5.55 -5.27
N ALA A 359 -8.17 -5.85 -4.18
CA ALA A 359 -7.54 -6.44 -3.00
C ALA A 359 -6.98 -7.84 -3.29
N VAL A 360 -7.70 -8.64 -4.05
CA VAL A 360 -7.25 -9.98 -4.50
C VAL A 360 -6.00 -9.88 -5.36
N GLN A 361 -5.90 -8.90 -6.27
CA GLN A 361 -4.67 -8.66 -7.02
C GLN A 361 -3.47 -8.43 -6.08
N VAL A 362 -3.62 -7.58 -5.07
CA VAL A 362 -2.55 -7.33 -4.07
C VAL A 362 -2.22 -8.59 -3.28
N LEU A 363 -3.24 -9.34 -2.85
CA LEU A 363 -3.08 -10.56 -2.07
C LEU A 363 -2.35 -11.67 -2.83
N VAL A 364 -2.60 -11.77 -4.13
CA VAL A 364 -1.91 -12.70 -5.05
C VAL A 364 -0.48 -12.25 -5.29
N ASP A 365 -0.28 -10.97 -5.62
CA ASP A 365 1.05 -10.40 -5.88
C ASP A 365 1.98 -10.53 -4.65
N GLU A 366 1.42 -10.44 -3.43
CA GLU A 366 2.16 -10.59 -2.18
C GLU A 366 2.18 -12.02 -1.62
N GLY A 367 1.46 -12.96 -2.24
CA GLY A 367 1.40 -14.36 -1.82
C GLY A 367 0.78 -14.59 -0.43
N LEU A 368 -0.23 -13.78 -0.04
CA LEU A 368 -0.76 -13.76 1.33
C LEU A 368 -1.86 -14.80 1.57
N VAL A 369 -2.68 -15.10 0.56
CA VAL A 369 -3.82 -16.02 0.65
C VAL A 369 -4.01 -16.78 -0.68
N LYS A 370 -4.85 -17.82 -0.65
CA LYS A 370 -5.41 -18.49 -1.83
C LYS A 370 -6.86 -18.02 -1.98
N PRO A 371 -7.16 -17.08 -2.91
CA PRO A 371 -8.49 -16.48 -2.98
C PRO A 371 -9.52 -17.44 -3.60
N ILE A 372 -10.75 -17.41 -3.06
CA ILE A 372 -11.94 -18.02 -3.66
C ILE A 372 -12.97 -16.92 -3.86
N LEU A 373 -13.26 -16.55 -5.10
CA LEU A 373 -14.25 -15.53 -5.44
C LEU A 373 -15.61 -16.17 -5.65
N ILE A 374 -16.64 -15.63 -4.99
CA ILE A 374 -18.02 -16.07 -5.16
C ILE A 374 -18.76 -15.03 -6.01
N GLY A 375 -19.27 -15.45 -7.16
CA GLY A 375 -19.96 -14.55 -8.07
C GLY A 375 -20.19 -15.16 -9.46
N ARG A 376 -20.69 -14.32 -10.39
CA ARG A 376 -20.95 -14.69 -11.79
C ARG A 376 -19.66 -14.57 -12.61
N PRO A 377 -19.27 -15.63 -13.33
CA PRO A 377 -18.01 -15.65 -14.11
C PRO A 377 -17.89 -14.47 -15.05
N ASP A 378 -18.93 -14.21 -15.87
CA ASP A 378 -18.92 -13.15 -16.87
C ASP A 378 -18.84 -11.74 -16.28
N VAL A 379 -19.39 -11.55 -15.09
CA VAL A 379 -19.34 -10.25 -14.38
C VAL A 379 -17.94 -10.02 -13.85
N ILE A 380 -17.33 -11.02 -13.22
CA ILE A 380 -15.97 -10.95 -12.68
C ILE A 380 -14.97 -10.72 -13.82
N ALA A 381 -15.02 -11.51 -14.90
CA ALA A 381 -14.13 -11.37 -16.05
C ALA A 381 -14.22 -9.95 -16.66
N ARG A 382 -15.43 -9.47 -16.98
CA ARG A 382 -15.63 -8.12 -17.53
C ARG A 382 -15.13 -7.01 -16.58
N ARG A 383 -15.26 -7.18 -15.25
CA ARG A 383 -14.76 -6.20 -14.29
C ARG A 383 -13.23 -6.22 -14.23
N ILE A 384 -12.60 -7.39 -14.21
CA ILE A 384 -11.14 -7.56 -14.27
C ILE A 384 -10.58 -6.82 -15.49
N ASP A 385 -11.15 -7.06 -16.69
CA ASP A 385 -10.73 -6.42 -17.93
C ASP A 385 -10.93 -4.89 -17.88
N ARG A 386 -12.11 -4.44 -17.45
CA ARG A 386 -12.45 -3.01 -17.39
C ARG A 386 -11.51 -2.21 -16.48
N ILE A 387 -11.08 -2.79 -15.36
CA ILE A 387 -10.21 -2.12 -14.38
C ILE A 387 -8.73 -2.46 -14.57
N GLY A 388 -8.39 -3.24 -15.61
CA GLY A 388 -7.01 -3.53 -16.02
C GLY A 388 -6.22 -4.41 -15.04
N LEU A 389 -6.88 -5.34 -14.34
CA LEU A 389 -6.20 -6.28 -13.45
C LEU A 389 -5.60 -7.45 -14.22
N ARG A 390 -4.60 -8.11 -13.63
CA ARG A 390 -3.86 -9.24 -14.21
C ARG A 390 -4.31 -10.60 -13.67
N LEU A 391 -5.47 -10.64 -13.01
CA LEU A 391 -6.01 -11.84 -12.37
C LEU A 391 -6.54 -12.84 -13.41
N GLU A 392 -6.13 -14.10 -13.29
CA GLU A 392 -6.58 -15.22 -14.13
C GLU A 392 -7.26 -16.30 -13.30
N GLN A 393 -8.50 -16.65 -13.67
CA GLN A 393 -9.23 -17.74 -13.03
C GLN A 393 -8.46 -19.06 -13.17
N GLY A 394 -8.41 -19.85 -12.09
CA GLY A 394 -7.73 -21.13 -12.04
C GLY A 394 -6.23 -21.05 -11.74
N ARG A 395 -5.57 -19.93 -12.07
CA ARG A 395 -4.19 -19.65 -11.69
C ARG A 395 -4.11 -18.87 -10.38
N ASP A 396 -4.80 -17.73 -10.33
CA ASP A 396 -4.68 -16.74 -9.24
C ASP A 396 -5.83 -16.85 -8.22
N PHE A 397 -6.99 -17.35 -8.64
CA PHE A 397 -8.15 -17.55 -7.76
C PHE A 397 -9.05 -18.70 -8.24
N GLU A 398 -9.74 -19.35 -7.28
CA GLU A 398 -10.87 -20.27 -7.53
C GLU A 398 -12.16 -19.46 -7.68
N LEU A 399 -13.01 -19.81 -8.62
CA LEU A 399 -14.33 -19.20 -8.83
C LEU A 399 -15.45 -20.15 -8.43
N VAL A 400 -16.37 -19.65 -7.60
CA VAL A 400 -17.59 -20.34 -7.19
C VAL A 400 -18.79 -19.61 -7.78
N ASN A 401 -19.43 -20.25 -8.76
CA ASN A 401 -20.64 -19.72 -9.37
C ASN A 401 -21.89 -20.19 -8.61
N LEU A 402 -22.68 -19.22 -8.11
CA LEU A 402 -23.92 -19.47 -7.34
C LEU A 402 -24.95 -20.37 -8.07
N HIS A 403 -24.90 -20.40 -9.40
CA HIS A 403 -25.91 -21.09 -10.21
C HIS A 403 -25.48 -22.47 -10.72
N SER A 404 -24.18 -22.75 -10.78
CA SER A 404 -23.64 -23.97 -11.41
C SER A 404 -22.55 -24.67 -10.61
N ASP A 405 -22.31 -24.31 -9.33
CA ASP A 405 -21.31 -24.98 -8.52
C ASP A 405 -21.77 -26.42 -8.22
N PRO A 406 -20.94 -27.44 -8.47
CA PRO A 406 -21.30 -28.85 -8.25
C PRO A 406 -21.59 -29.18 -6.78
N ARG A 407 -21.14 -28.35 -5.84
CA ARG A 407 -21.37 -28.51 -4.39
C ARG A 407 -22.72 -27.93 -3.93
N PHE A 408 -23.54 -27.36 -4.84
CA PHE A 408 -24.79 -26.65 -4.50
C PHE A 408 -25.76 -27.54 -3.71
N ASP A 409 -25.93 -28.80 -4.13
CA ASP A 409 -26.88 -29.71 -3.44
C ASP A 409 -26.43 -30.00 -2.01
N ALA A 410 -25.16 -30.19 -1.78
CA ALA A 410 -24.58 -30.37 -0.46
C ALA A 410 -24.70 -29.12 0.41
N TYR A 411 -24.61 -27.90 -0.19
CA TYR A 411 -24.73 -26.64 0.53
C TYR A 411 -26.17 -26.37 0.97
N TRP A 412 -27.18 -26.51 0.08
CA TRP A 412 -28.56 -26.24 0.49
C TRP A 412 -29.09 -27.29 1.46
N GLN A 413 -28.71 -28.57 1.34
CA GLN A 413 -29.04 -29.61 2.30
C GLN A 413 -28.48 -29.31 3.68
N HIS A 414 -27.19 -28.95 3.77
CA HIS A 414 -26.58 -28.58 5.04
C HIS A 414 -27.21 -27.32 5.64
N TYR A 415 -27.52 -26.30 4.83
CA TYR A 415 -28.28 -25.14 5.29
C TYR A 415 -29.67 -25.49 5.81
N TYR A 416 -30.37 -26.38 5.11
CA TYR A 416 -31.68 -26.87 5.53
C TYR A 416 -31.59 -27.62 6.88
N GLU A 417 -30.61 -28.51 7.04
CA GLU A 417 -30.37 -29.22 8.30
C GLU A 417 -30.19 -28.27 9.49
N LEU A 418 -29.45 -27.19 9.31
CA LEU A 418 -29.24 -26.18 10.34
C LEU A 418 -30.50 -25.35 10.66
N MET A 419 -31.32 -25.06 9.64
CA MET A 419 -32.35 -24.04 9.73
C MET A 419 -33.80 -24.60 9.75
N GLN A 420 -34.01 -25.89 9.52
CA GLN A 420 -35.35 -26.49 9.43
C GLN A 420 -36.22 -26.23 10.67
N ARG A 421 -35.63 -26.25 11.88
CA ARG A 421 -36.37 -25.96 13.12
C ARG A 421 -36.58 -24.46 13.38
N ARG A 422 -36.16 -23.63 12.43
CA ARG A 422 -36.43 -22.18 12.38
C ARG A 422 -37.37 -21.79 11.25
N GLY A 423 -38.17 -22.78 10.74
CA GLY A 423 -39.20 -22.59 9.72
C GLY A 423 -38.66 -22.49 8.28
N VAL A 424 -37.43 -22.91 8.01
CA VAL A 424 -36.88 -22.94 6.65
C VAL A 424 -37.33 -24.25 5.98
N THR A 425 -38.02 -24.13 4.83
CA THR A 425 -38.41 -25.29 3.99
C THR A 425 -37.27 -25.65 3.01
N PRO A 426 -37.27 -26.86 2.41
CA PRO A 426 -36.27 -27.22 1.40
C PRO A 426 -36.20 -26.24 0.20
N SER A 427 -37.35 -25.76 -0.28
CA SER A 427 -37.43 -24.80 -1.37
C SER A 427 -36.87 -23.45 -0.97
N LEU A 428 -37.15 -22.97 0.24
CA LEU A 428 -36.57 -21.73 0.78
C LEU A 428 -35.05 -21.87 0.97
N ALA A 429 -34.59 -23.02 1.47
CA ALA A 429 -33.15 -23.28 1.62
C ALA A 429 -32.42 -23.19 0.27
N LYS A 430 -32.93 -23.81 -0.79
CA LYS A 430 -32.38 -23.71 -2.15
C LYS A 430 -32.35 -22.26 -2.65
N SER A 431 -33.44 -21.51 -2.45
CA SER A 431 -33.55 -20.10 -2.84
C SER A 431 -32.52 -19.22 -2.10
N VAL A 432 -32.40 -19.38 -0.79
CA VAL A 432 -31.44 -18.61 0.04
C VAL A 432 -30.00 -18.88 -0.40
N VAL A 433 -29.64 -20.15 -0.59
CA VAL A 433 -28.29 -20.52 -0.99
C VAL A 433 -27.96 -19.98 -2.39
N ARG A 434 -28.91 -19.97 -3.34
CA ARG A 434 -28.71 -19.39 -4.68
C ARG A 434 -28.61 -17.86 -4.71
N SER A 435 -29.23 -17.18 -3.75
CA SER A 435 -29.35 -15.71 -3.78
C SER A 435 -28.43 -14.98 -2.79
N ARG A 436 -27.77 -15.70 -1.89
CA ARG A 436 -26.99 -15.10 -0.80
C ARG A 436 -25.54 -15.63 -0.79
N SER A 437 -24.64 -14.89 -1.41
CA SER A 437 -23.23 -15.24 -1.48
C SER A 437 -22.55 -15.43 -0.11
N THR A 438 -22.97 -14.64 0.90
CA THR A 438 -22.49 -14.81 2.29
C THR A 438 -22.89 -16.16 2.88
N VAL A 439 -24.07 -16.69 2.52
CA VAL A 439 -24.53 -18.00 3.00
C VAL A 439 -23.66 -19.10 2.40
N ILE A 440 -23.38 -19.05 1.09
CA ILE A 440 -22.48 -20.03 0.46
C ILE A 440 -21.08 -19.95 1.07
N ALA A 441 -20.51 -18.75 1.21
CA ALA A 441 -19.19 -18.57 1.80
C ALA A 441 -19.13 -19.14 3.24
N ALA A 442 -20.16 -18.90 4.05
CA ALA A 442 -20.26 -19.46 5.39
C ALA A 442 -20.35 -21.00 5.39
N LEU A 443 -21.13 -21.57 4.46
CA LEU A 443 -21.23 -23.03 4.28
C LEU A 443 -19.90 -23.64 3.83
N MET A 444 -19.17 -22.99 2.92
CA MET A 444 -17.82 -23.41 2.51
C MET A 444 -16.88 -23.49 3.72
N VAL A 445 -16.89 -22.48 4.58
CA VAL A 445 -16.05 -22.46 5.79
C VAL A 445 -16.55 -23.53 6.79
N ALA A 446 -17.86 -23.65 6.99
CA ALA A 446 -18.43 -24.66 7.89
C ALA A 446 -18.04 -26.09 7.49
N ARG A 447 -18.04 -26.41 6.20
CA ARG A 447 -17.70 -27.72 5.62
C ARG A 447 -16.20 -27.95 5.43
N GLY A 448 -15.38 -26.88 5.45
CA GLY A 448 -13.95 -26.93 5.22
C GLY A 448 -13.54 -26.87 3.74
N ASP A 449 -14.42 -26.40 2.86
CA ASP A 449 -14.12 -26.08 1.45
C ASP A 449 -13.34 -24.76 1.35
N ALA A 450 -13.49 -23.87 2.33
CA ALA A 450 -12.63 -22.71 2.58
C ALA A 450 -12.15 -22.70 4.05
N ASP A 451 -11.05 -22.00 4.32
CA ASP A 451 -10.46 -21.94 5.65
C ASP A 451 -10.87 -20.67 6.40
N ALA A 452 -11.26 -19.63 5.67
CA ALA A 452 -11.77 -18.37 6.21
C ALA A 452 -12.75 -17.68 5.25
N LEU A 453 -13.51 -16.70 5.77
CA LEU A 453 -14.51 -15.91 5.04
C LEU A 453 -14.29 -14.42 5.23
N ILE A 454 -14.35 -13.64 4.13
CA ILE A 454 -14.47 -12.19 4.10
C ILE A 454 -15.74 -11.80 3.36
N CYS A 455 -16.58 -10.94 3.97
CA CYS A 455 -17.78 -10.38 3.35
C CYS A 455 -18.05 -8.96 3.88
N GLY A 456 -19.10 -8.27 3.40
CA GLY A 456 -19.59 -7.02 3.98
C GLY A 456 -19.20 -5.75 3.24
N THR A 457 -18.57 -5.85 2.08
CA THR A 457 -18.38 -4.69 1.20
C THR A 457 -19.70 -4.24 0.57
N VAL A 458 -20.71 -5.11 0.60
CA VAL A 458 -22.08 -4.80 0.16
C VAL A 458 -23.08 -5.28 1.23
N GLY A 459 -24.10 -4.47 1.52
CA GLY A 459 -25.21 -4.80 2.41
C GLY A 459 -24.97 -4.46 3.89
N ARG A 460 -25.89 -4.95 4.75
CA ARG A 460 -25.89 -4.59 6.17
C ARG A 460 -24.99 -5.52 6.97
N TYR A 461 -24.12 -4.97 7.82
CA TYR A 461 -23.18 -5.68 8.68
C TYR A 461 -23.87 -6.77 9.55
N GLN A 462 -24.88 -6.37 10.31
CA GLN A 462 -25.58 -7.27 11.25
C GLN A 462 -26.17 -8.49 10.54
N ARG A 463 -26.83 -8.29 9.38
CA ARG A 463 -27.43 -9.38 8.63
C ARG A 463 -26.42 -10.43 8.18
N LYS A 464 -25.22 -9.99 7.79
CA LYS A 464 -24.14 -10.90 7.39
C LYS A 464 -23.55 -11.63 8.61
N ALA A 465 -23.41 -10.94 9.74
CA ALA A 465 -22.96 -11.54 11.00
C ALA A 465 -23.97 -12.59 11.51
N GLU A 466 -25.28 -12.37 11.35
CA GLU A 466 -26.33 -13.36 11.65
C GLU A 466 -26.17 -14.63 10.81
N TYR A 467 -25.98 -14.52 9.48
CA TYR A 467 -25.72 -15.71 8.64
C TYR A 467 -24.47 -16.47 9.08
N ILE A 468 -23.40 -15.76 9.45
CA ILE A 468 -22.16 -16.37 9.94
C ILE A 468 -22.43 -17.13 11.25
N ARG A 469 -23.13 -16.49 12.21
CA ARG A 469 -23.52 -17.13 13.48
C ARG A 469 -24.36 -18.36 13.26
N ASP A 470 -25.38 -18.28 12.41
CA ASP A 470 -26.36 -19.34 12.22
C ASP A 470 -25.79 -20.55 11.45
N ILE A 471 -24.76 -20.35 10.62
CA ILE A 471 -24.17 -21.40 9.78
C ILE A 471 -22.83 -21.93 10.38
N ILE A 472 -21.94 -21.04 10.77
CA ILE A 472 -20.63 -21.44 11.31
C ILE A 472 -20.73 -21.76 12.81
N GLY A 473 -21.64 -21.09 13.51
CA GLY A 473 -21.84 -21.24 14.96
C GLY A 473 -20.89 -20.36 15.78
N LEU A 474 -21.13 -20.37 17.08
CA LEU A 474 -20.30 -19.69 18.06
C LEU A 474 -19.12 -20.59 18.51
N ASP A 475 -18.06 -19.97 18.96
CA ASP A 475 -16.92 -20.67 19.57
C ASP A 475 -17.32 -21.31 20.91
N ALA A 476 -16.62 -22.33 21.34
CA ALA A 476 -16.95 -23.04 22.57
C ALA A 476 -16.90 -22.10 23.79
N GLY A 477 -17.97 -22.06 24.57
CA GLY A 477 -18.11 -21.22 25.76
C GLY A 477 -18.41 -19.75 25.47
N VAL A 478 -18.70 -19.37 24.22
CA VAL A 478 -19.08 -18.02 23.81
C VAL A 478 -20.60 -17.92 23.68
N ALA A 479 -21.20 -16.92 24.33
CA ALA A 479 -22.65 -16.70 24.29
C ALA A 479 -23.08 -15.77 23.14
N THR A 480 -22.26 -14.80 22.76
CA THR A 480 -22.62 -13.77 21.78
C THR A 480 -21.46 -13.38 20.87
N LEU A 481 -21.80 -12.91 19.66
CA LEU A 481 -20.83 -12.26 18.78
C LEU A 481 -20.47 -10.87 19.29
N SER A 482 -19.24 -10.49 19.10
CA SER A 482 -18.74 -9.14 19.34
C SER A 482 -17.80 -8.68 18.22
N SER A 483 -17.42 -7.42 18.22
CA SER A 483 -16.49 -6.88 17.23
C SER A 483 -15.39 -6.05 17.86
N MET A 484 -14.23 -6.02 17.20
CA MET A 484 -13.13 -5.17 17.57
C MET A 484 -12.63 -4.41 16.33
N ALA A 485 -12.39 -3.11 16.46
CA ALA A 485 -11.76 -2.32 15.42
C ALA A 485 -10.50 -1.65 15.97
N ALA A 486 -9.50 -1.45 15.13
CA ALA A 486 -8.27 -0.78 15.54
C ALA A 486 -7.99 0.45 14.68
N VAL A 487 -7.36 1.45 15.30
CA VAL A 487 -6.77 2.61 14.64
C VAL A 487 -5.28 2.62 14.96
N ALA A 488 -4.46 2.57 13.92
CA ALA A 488 -3.02 2.70 14.02
C ALA A 488 -2.62 4.11 13.57
N ASN A 489 -2.00 4.90 14.43
CA ASN A 489 -1.55 6.27 14.17
C ASN A 489 -0.13 6.52 14.72
N ASP A 490 0.31 7.77 14.73
CA ASP A 490 1.62 8.19 15.25
C ASP A 490 1.82 7.88 16.76
N LYS A 491 0.72 7.79 17.52
CA LYS A 491 0.71 7.47 18.96
C LYS A 491 0.64 5.95 19.24
N GLY A 492 0.59 5.12 18.19
CA GLY A 492 0.56 3.67 18.29
C GLY A 492 -0.77 3.04 17.85
N LEU A 493 -1.01 1.81 18.31
CA LEU A 493 -2.16 0.99 17.96
C LEU A 493 -3.20 1.04 19.09
N SER A 494 -4.43 1.45 18.75
CA SER A 494 -5.56 1.56 19.68
C SER A 494 -6.71 0.67 19.22
N PHE A 495 -7.23 -0.18 20.10
CA PHE A 495 -8.33 -1.12 19.83
C PHE A 495 -9.59 -0.68 20.54
N PHE A 496 -10.73 -0.74 19.85
CA PHE A 496 -12.05 -0.31 20.31
C PHE A 496 -13.03 -1.50 20.29
N LEU A 497 -13.65 -1.82 21.42
CA LEU A 497 -14.64 -2.86 21.62
C LEU A 497 -15.97 -2.23 21.98
N ASP A 498 -17.05 -2.71 21.63
CA ASP A 498 -17.62 -3.41 20.49
C ASP A 498 -18.21 -2.36 19.55
N THR A 499 -17.61 -2.19 18.40
CA THR A 499 -17.94 -1.06 17.51
C THR A 499 -19.14 -1.33 16.58
N HIS A 500 -19.63 -2.59 16.48
CA HIS A 500 -20.60 -2.96 15.43
C HIS A 500 -21.69 -3.95 15.83
N MET A 501 -21.59 -4.64 16.95
CA MET A 501 -22.48 -5.77 17.24
C MET A 501 -23.52 -5.52 18.34
N GLN A 502 -23.12 -5.29 19.56
CA GLN A 502 -24.02 -5.33 20.72
C GLN A 502 -24.46 -3.93 21.12
N HIS A 503 -25.76 -3.65 21.02
CA HIS A 503 -26.32 -2.31 21.25
C HIS A 503 -26.12 -1.87 22.71
N ASP A 504 -26.56 -2.68 23.66
CA ASP A 504 -26.42 -2.44 25.11
C ASP A 504 -26.12 -3.76 25.83
N PRO A 505 -24.83 -4.21 25.79
CA PRO A 505 -24.42 -5.50 26.36
C PRO A 505 -24.47 -5.49 27.89
N SER A 506 -24.75 -6.67 28.47
CA SER A 506 -24.61 -6.89 29.92
C SER A 506 -23.14 -6.84 30.35
N PRO A 507 -22.84 -6.66 31.68
CA PRO A 507 -21.47 -6.76 32.18
C PRO A 507 -20.76 -8.06 31.80
N GLU A 508 -21.47 -9.20 31.83
CA GLU A 508 -20.95 -10.52 31.47
C GLU A 508 -20.56 -10.58 29.99
N GLN A 509 -21.39 -10.00 29.11
CA GLN A 509 -21.12 -9.93 27.67
C GLN A 509 -19.92 -9.04 27.35
N ILE A 510 -19.78 -7.89 28.03
CA ILE A 510 -18.62 -7.01 27.88
C ILE A 510 -17.35 -7.71 28.36
N ALA A 511 -17.41 -8.38 29.52
CA ALA A 511 -16.26 -9.12 30.06
C ALA A 511 -15.86 -10.26 29.10
N GLU A 512 -16.81 -11.01 28.57
CA GLU A 512 -16.55 -12.06 27.58
C GLU A 512 -15.90 -11.51 26.30
N ALA A 513 -16.45 -10.44 25.72
CA ALA A 513 -15.90 -9.80 24.53
C ALA A 513 -14.46 -9.28 24.79
N THR A 514 -14.22 -8.73 25.99
CA THR A 514 -12.90 -8.23 26.39
C THR A 514 -11.87 -9.37 26.48
N LEU A 515 -12.22 -10.51 27.07
CA LEU A 515 -11.33 -11.67 27.15
C LEU A 515 -11.04 -12.25 25.77
N GLN A 516 -12.02 -12.33 24.89
CA GLN A 516 -11.84 -12.78 23.52
C GLN A 516 -10.88 -11.85 22.75
N ALA A 517 -11.05 -10.53 22.89
CA ALA A 517 -10.19 -9.54 22.26
C ALA A 517 -8.74 -9.65 22.77
N THR A 518 -8.54 -9.72 24.08
CA THR A 518 -7.20 -9.81 24.68
C THR A 518 -6.47 -11.09 24.29
N LEU A 519 -7.17 -12.22 24.22
CA LEU A 519 -6.61 -13.47 23.72
C LEU A 519 -6.12 -13.33 22.27
N ARG A 520 -6.94 -12.74 21.38
CA ARG A 520 -6.56 -12.52 19.98
C ARG A 520 -5.38 -11.57 19.84
N LEU A 521 -5.35 -10.50 20.63
CA LEU A 521 -4.24 -9.55 20.64
C LEU A 521 -2.93 -10.21 21.06
N LYS A 522 -2.95 -11.04 22.10
CA LYS A 522 -1.79 -11.84 22.54
C LYS A 522 -1.30 -12.78 21.42
N LEU A 523 -2.21 -13.42 20.67
CA LEU A 523 -1.88 -14.27 19.50
C LEU A 523 -1.26 -13.49 18.33
N LEU A 524 -1.58 -12.21 18.21
CA LEU A 524 -1.00 -11.29 17.22
C LEU A 524 0.28 -10.59 17.74
N GLY A 525 0.76 -10.94 18.94
CA GLY A 525 1.98 -10.38 19.52
C GLY A 525 1.78 -9.02 20.19
N VAL A 526 0.54 -8.61 20.47
CA VAL A 526 0.23 -7.35 21.15
C VAL A 526 -0.03 -7.60 22.62
N VAL A 527 0.65 -6.86 23.50
CA VAL A 527 0.37 -6.86 24.95
C VAL A 527 -0.84 -5.98 25.21
N PRO A 528 -1.99 -6.55 25.66
CA PRO A 528 -3.21 -5.75 25.88
C PRO A 528 -3.13 -5.01 27.22
N ARG A 529 -3.38 -3.69 27.19
CA ARG A 529 -3.59 -2.82 28.36
C ARG A 529 -4.99 -2.26 28.27
N VAL A 530 -5.90 -2.79 29.08
CA VAL A 530 -7.34 -2.59 28.94
C VAL A 530 -7.82 -1.45 29.84
N ALA A 531 -8.48 -0.46 29.25
CA ALA A 531 -9.19 0.60 29.96
C ALA A 531 -10.71 0.45 29.80
N LEU A 532 -11.42 0.41 30.91
CA LEU A 532 -12.87 0.41 30.95
C LEU A 532 -13.37 1.85 30.97
N ILE A 533 -13.95 2.32 29.86
CA ILE A 533 -14.27 3.72 29.63
C ILE A 533 -15.66 4.08 30.14
N ALA A 534 -15.74 5.15 30.93
CA ALA A 534 -17.00 5.75 31.39
C ALA A 534 -16.86 7.28 31.55
N ALA A 535 -17.94 7.94 31.92
CA ALA A 535 -17.94 9.37 32.27
C ALA A 535 -17.58 9.62 33.76
N SER A 536 -16.92 8.67 34.41
CA SER A 536 -16.51 8.67 35.82
C SER A 536 -15.10 8.14 35.95
N ASN A 537 -14.36 8.55 36.96
CA ASN A 537 -13.06 8.03 37.32
C ASN A 537 -13.14 7.34 38.68
N PHE A 538 -12.92 6.02 38.71
CA PHE A 538 -12.69 5.20 39.91
C PHE A 538 -13.72 5.43 41.04
N GLY A 539 -15.01 5.42 40.67
CA GLY A 539 -16.11 5.59 41.65
C GLY A 539 -16.50 7.05 41.92
N ALA A 540 -15.93 8.05 41.22
CA ALA A 540 -16.27 9.45 41.46
C ALA A 540 -17.74 9.81 41.18
N ARG A 541 -18.45 9.02 40.37
CA ARG A 541 -19.87 9.18 40.08
C ARG A 541 -20.59 7.84 40.13
N ASN A 542 -21.70 7.78 40.89
CA ASN A 542 -22.53 6.59 41.00
C ASN A 542 -23.64 6.57 39.91
N THR A 543 -23.24 6.50 38.63
CA THR A 543 -24.17 6.36 37.49
C THR A 543 -24.41 4.89 37.14
N PRO A 544 -25.54 4.56 36.45
CA PRO A 544 -25.77 3.17 35.97
C PRO A 544 -24.62 2.68 35.10
N THR A 545 -24.06 3.53 34.25
CA THR A 545 -22.92 3.21 33.37
C THR A 545 -21.64 2.95 34.17
N ALA A 546 -21.35 3.76 35.21
CA ALA A 546 -20.18 3.55 36.07
C ALA A 546 -20.28 2.21 36.81
N ARG A 547 -21.44 1.93 37.43
CA ARG A 547 -21.69 0.62 38.09
C ARG A 547 -21.53 -0.56 37.15
N LYS A 548 -22.06 -0.45 35.92
CA LYS A 548 -21.92 -1.46 34.87
C LYS A 548 -20.43 -1.75 34.60
N MET A 549 -19.61 -0.71 34.41
CA MET A 549 -18.18 -0.90 34.11
C MET A 549 -17.36 -1.35 35.34
N GLN A 550 -17.75 -1.01 36.55
CA GLN A 550 -17.18 -1.56 37.78
C GLN A 550 -17.44 -3.06 37.90
N GLU A 551 -18.66 -3.50 37.57
CA GLU A 551 -18.99 -4.93 37.53
C GLU A 551 -18.20 -5.67 36.45
N VAL A 552 -18.01 -5.06 35.27
CA VAL A 552 -17.11 -5.60 34.22
C VAL A 552 -15.68 -5.79 34.77
N LEU A 553 -15.15 -4.80 35.51
CA LEU A 553 -13.83 -4.89 36.12
C LEU A 553 -13.74 -6.07 37.10
N ARG A 554 -14.75 -6.22 37.96
CA ARG A 554 -14.81 -7.32 38.92
C ARG A 554 -14.78 -8.68 38.19
N LEU A 555 -15.64 -8.85 37.18
CA LEU A 555 -15.72 -10.10 36.39
C LEU A 555 -14.40 -10.40 35.64
N LEU A 556 -13.76 -9.40 35.06
CA LEU A 556 -12.47 -9.59 34.38
C LEU A 556 -11.37 -10.03 35.33
N ARG A 557 -11.28 -9.39 36.49
CA ARG A 557 -10.30 -9.74 37.54
C ARG A 557 -10.48 -11.15 38.12
N GLU A 558 -11.74 -11.62 38.21
CA GLU A 558 -12.06 -12.97 38.61
C GLU A 558 -11.69 -14.02 37.55
N ARG A 559 -11.98 -13.72 36.29
CA ARG A 559 -11.77 -14.67 35.17
C ARG A 559 -10.33 -14.72 34.67
N ASP A 560 -9.62 -13.61 34.67
CA ASP A 560 -8.18 -13.52 34.35
C ASP A 560 -7.47 -12.52 35.27
N PRO A 561 -7.02 -12.99 36.46
CA PRO A 561 -6.29 -12.15 37.43
C PRO A 561 -4.99 -11.54 36.90
N SER A 562 -4.42 -12.11 35.81
CA SER A 562 -3.20 -11.65 35.16
C SER A 562 -3.41 -10.54 34.13
N LEU A 563 -4.66 -10.25 33.79
CA LEU A 563 -4.98 -9.22 32.80
C LEU A 563 -4.69 -7.83 33.36
N GLU A 564 -3.93 -7.05 32.58
CA GLU A 564 -3.69 -5.64 32.85
C GLU A 564 -4.93 -4.82 32.45
N VAL A 565 -5.86 -4.70 33.43
CA VAL A 565 -7.15 -4.01 33.24
C VAL A 565 -7.45 -3.07 34.39
N GLU A 566 -7.96 -1.88 34.05
CA GLU A 566 -8.33 -0.87 35.03
C GLU A 566 -9.55 -0.04 34.59
N GLY A 567 -10.24 0.57 35.53
CA GLY A 567 -11.40 1.45 35.35
C GLY A 567 -12.41 1.35 36.48
N GLU A 568 -13.57 1.98 36.38
CA GLU A 568 -13.97 2.82 35.23
C GLU A 568 -13.20 4.12 35.22
N MET A 569 -12.87 4.63 34.02
CA MET A 569 -12.16 5.90 33.89
C MET A 569 -12.56 6.64 32.60
N GLN A 570 -12.30 7.95 32.61
CA GLN A 570 -12.42 8.79 31.39
C GLN A 570 -11.29 8.47 30.40
N ALA A 571 -11.52 8.78 29.13
CA ALA A 571 -10.60 8.41 28.05
C ALA A 571 -9.24 9.13 28.13
N ASP A 572 -9.20 10.36 28.64
CA ASP A 572 -7.95 11.11 28.88
C ASP A 572 -7.08 10.44 29.96
N VAL A 573 -7.69 9.99 31.05
CA VAL A 573 -7.01 9.24 32.12
C VAL A 573 -6.45 7.89 31.60
N ALA A 574 -7.16 7.25 30.69
CA ALA A 574 -6.68 6.02 30.02
C ALA A 574 -5.47 6.25 29.11
N LEU A 575 -5.42 7.41 28.47
CA LEU A 575 -4.41 7.78 27.48
C LEU A 575 -3.16 8.44 28.06
N ASP A 576 -3.28 9.03 29.25
CA ASP A 576 -2.21 9.74 29.94
C ASP A 576 -1.83 9.01 31.26
N PRO A 577 -0.67 8.31 31.29
CA PRO A 577 -0.21 7.61 32.49
C PRO A 577 0.10 8.55 33.68
N GLU A 578 0.57 9.79 33.41
CA GLU A 578 0.89 10.74 34.47
C GLU A 578 -0.38 11.30 35.11
N LEU A 579 -1.36 11.66 34.30
CA LEU A 579 -2.68 12.06 34.78
C LEU A 579 -3.31 10.92 35.60
N ARG A 580 -3.26 9.69 35.11
CA ARG A 580 -3.79 8.52 35.81
C ARG A 580 -3.10 8.30 37.16
N ALA A 581 -1.77 8.41 37.23
CA ALA A 581 -1.03 8.26 38.47
C ALA A 581 -1.41 9.32 39.52
N ARG A 582 -1.76 10.53 39.11
CA ARG A 582 -2.27 11.59 39.99
C ARG A 582 -3.68 11.31 40.49
N VAL A 583 -4.56 10.78 39.63
CA VAL A 583 -5.95 10.49 39.97
C VAL A 583 -6.09 9.19 40.76
N PHE A 584 -5.34 8.15 40.38
CA PHE A 584 -5.38 6.83 41.02
C PHE A 584 -4.00 6.17 41.00
N PRO A 585 -3.14 6.44 42.00
CA PRO A 585 -1.77 5.91 42.09
C PRO A 585 -1.69 4.37 42.10
N ASN A 586 -2.72 3.70 42.63
CA ASN A 586 -2.80 2.25 42.71
C ASN A 586 -3.32 1.55 41.44
N SER A 587 -3.35 2.24 40.33
CA SER A 587 -3.77 1.66 39.06
C SER A 587 -2.89 0.47 38.63
N ARG A 588 -3.52 -0.58 38.14
CA ARG A 588 -2.81 -1.76 37.60
C ARG A 588 -2.28 -1.55 36.15
N LEU A 589 -2.69 -0.48 35.48
CA LEU A 589 -2.16 -0.16 34.14
C LEU A 589 -0.75 0.43 34.24
N THR A 590 0.23 -0.23 33.64
CA THR A 590 1.66 0.16 33.71
C THR A 590 2.07 1.18 32.65
N GLY A 591 1.17 1.59 31.77
CA GLY A 591 1.44 2.54 30.70
C GLY A 591 0.17 3.05 30.06
N ARG A 592 0.29 3.60 28.88
CA ARG A 592 -0.86 4.04 28.09
C ARG A 592 -1.74 2.84 27.73
N ALA A 593 -3.06 2.94 27.91
CA ALA A 593 -4.00 1.94 27.46
C ALA A 593 -3.98 1.83 25.92
N ASN A 594 -4.15 0.60 25.42
CA ASN A 594 -4.26 0.32 24.00
C ASN A 594 -5.55 -0.44 23.62
N VAL A 595 -6.32 -0.90 24.62
CA VAL A 595 -7.63 -1.54 24.44
C VAL A 595 -8.67 -0.75 25.20
N PHE A 596 -9.64 -0.19 24.48
CA PHE A 596 -10.70 0.66 25.03
C PHE A 596 -12.02 -0.09 24.97
N VAL A 597 -12.61 -0.32 26.14
CA VAL A 597 -13.88 -1.03 26.32
C VAL A 597 -14.94 -0.05 26.76
N PHE A 598 -16.07 -0.05 26.05
CA PHE A 598 -17.13 0.93 26.23
C PHE A 598 -18.42 0.25 26.77
N PRO A 599 -19.29 1.02 27.46
CA PRO A 599 -20.49 0.48 28.07
C PRO A 599 -21.58 0.09 27.06
N ASN A 600 -21.54 0.63 25.85
CA ASN A 600 -22.50 0.36 24.80
C ASN A 600 -21.97 0.68 23.41
N LEU A 601 -22.71 0.27 22.38
CA LEU A 601 -22.36 0.46 20.98
C LEU A 601 -22.19 1.94 20.58
N ALA A 602 -23.06 2.80 21.06
CA ALA A 602 -23.04 4.22 20.67
C ALA A 602 -21.73 4.90 21.11
N ALA A 603 -21.29 4.64 22.35
CA ALA A 603 -20.04 5.16 22.86
C ALA A 603 -18.83 4.60 22.11
N ALA A 604 -18.77 3.29 21.88
CA ALA A 604 -17.69 2.64 21.15
C ALA A 604 -17.59 3.11 19.70
N ASN A 605 -18.73 3.17 19.01
CA ASN A 605 -18.79 3.58 17.60
C ASN A 605 -18.42 5.06 17.44
N ALA A 606 -18.93 5.96 18.30
CA ALA A 606 -18.59 7.37 18.27
C ALA A 606 -17.09 7.59 18.52
N ALA A 607 -16.53 6.99 19.58
CA ALA A 607 -15.11 7.09 19.90
C ALA A 607 -14.22 6.58 18.76
N PHE A 608 -14.53 5.43 18.19
CA PHE A 608 -13.82 4.86 17.05
C PHE A 608 -13.86 5.77 15.82
N ASN A 609 -15.06 6.26 15.44
CA ASN A 609 -15.21 7.09 14.23
C ASN A 609 -14.55 8.48 14.41
N ILE A 610 -14.64 9.11 15.58
CA ILE A 610 -13.96 10.37 15.88
C ILE A 610 -12.44 10.17 15.79
N THR A 611 -11.90 9.15 16.50
CA THR A 611 -10.46 8.85 16.47
C THR A 611 -9.97 8.59 15.05
N ARG A 612 -10.70 7.78 14.27
CA ARG A 612 -10.39 7.49 12.87
C ARG A 612 -10.35 8.73 12.00
N SER A 613 -11.32 9.64 12.18
CA SER A 613 -11.50 10.82 11.33
C SER A 613 -10.54 11.96 11.68
N MET A 614 -10.17 12.08 12.95
CA MET A 614 -9.28 13.13 13.46
C MET A 614 -7.79 12.73 13.42
N SER A 615 -7.48 11.47 13.20
CA SER A 615 -6.10 11.00 13.05
C SER A 615 -5.85 10.53 11.62
N ASP A 616 -4.62 10.68 11.13
CA ASP A 616 -4.17 10.08 9.87
C ASP A 616 -4.00 8.56 9.99
N GLY A 617 -4.63 7.94 10.99
CA GLY A 617 -4.52 6.54 11.34
C GLY A 617 -5.10 5.61 10.28
N VAL A 618 -4.49 4.43 10.10
CA VAL A 618 -5.04 3.34 9.29
C VAL A 618 -5.96 2.47 10.14
N VAL A 619 -7.12 2.13 9.58
CA VAL A 619 -8.10 1.27 10.24
C VAL A 619 -7.83 -0.20 9.95
N ILE A 620 -7.85 -1.04 10.99
CA ILE A 620 -7.85 -2.50 10.93
C ILE A 620 -9.18 -2.99 11.51
N GLY A 621 -9.90 -3.84 10.77
CA GLY A 621 -11.20 -4.31 11.22
C GLY A 621 -12.39 -3.76 10.39
N PRO A 622 -13.64 -4.02 10.83
CA PRO A 622 -14.00 -4.75 12.06
C PRO A 622 -13.57 -6.21 12.05
N ILE A 623 -12.99 -6.65 13.16
CA ILE A 623 -12.67 -8.06 13.42
C ILE A 623 -13.85 -8.66 14.14
N LEU A 624 -14.57 -9.59 13.51
CA LEU A 624 -15.67 -10.31 14.14
C LEU A 624 -15.11 -11.36 15.12
N MET A 625 -15.61 -11.38 16.33
CA MET A 625 -15.19 -12.25 17.42
C MET A 625 -16.33 -13.15 17.88
N GLY A 626 -15.99 -14.28 18.48
CA GLY A 626 -16.97 -15.25 19.00
C GLY A 626 -17.41 -16.30 18.00
N VAL A 627 -16.89 -16.29 16.78
CA VAL A 627 -17.24 -17.27 15.73
C VAL A 627 -16.35 -18.51 15.83
N ALA A 628 -16.92 -19.70 15.65
CA ALA A 628 -16.22 -20.98 15.73
C ALA A 628 -15.11 -21.17 14.67
N LYS A 629 -15.20 -20.49 13.53
CA LYS A 629 -14.16 -20.50 12.47
C LYS A 629 -13.92 -19.07 11.97
N PRO A 630 -12.74 -18.78 11.35
CA PRO A 630 -12.39 -17.44 10.90
C PRO A 630 -13.39 -16.89 9.88
N ALA A 631 -14.09 -15.84 10.24
CA ALA A 631 -15.04 -15.16 9.38
C ALA A 631 -15.15 -13.69 9.80
N HIS A 632 -15.01 -12.77 8.85
CA HIS A 632 -15.08 -11.34 9.15
C HIS A 632 -16.05 -10.63 8.22
N VAL A 633 -16.75 -9.66 8.81
CA VAL A 633 -17.69 -8.78 8.10
C VAL A 633 -17.06 -7.39 8.01
N LEU A 634 -16.86 -6.91 6.81
CA LEU A 634 -16.42 -5.53 6.53
C LEU A 634 -17.63 -4.58 6.47
N THR A 635 -17.36 -3.33 6.16
CA THR A 635 -18.38 -2.31 5.89
C THR A 635 -18.29 -1.83 4.44
N PRO A 636 -19.35 -1.25 3.85
CA PRO A 636 -19.31 -0.72 2.48
C PRO A 636 -18.23 0.34 2.23
N GLN A 637 -17.72 0.97 3.28
CA GLN A 637 -16.60 1.91 3.19
C GLN A 637 -15.23 1.23 3.31
N ALA A 638 -15.16 -0.10 3.21
CA ALA A 638 -13.90 -0.81 3.27
C ALA A 638 -13.04 -0.46 2.05
N THR A 639 -11.80 -0.06 2.32
CA THR A 639 -10.80 0.22 1.29
C THR A 639 -10.09 -1.07 0.88
N VAL A 640 -9.40 -1.06 -0.26
CA VAL A 640 -8.56 -2.19 -0.73
C VAL A 640 -7.61 -2.65 0.38
N ARG A 641 -6.92 -1.71 1.04
CA ARG A 641 -5.97 -2.04 2.13
C ARG A 641 -6.65 -2.69 3.32
N ARG A 642 -7.86 -2.24 3.68
CA ARG A 642 -8.64 -2.87 4.76
C ARG A 642 -9.00 -4.30 4.42
N VAL A 643 -9.41 -4.59 3.18
CA VAL A 643 -9.66 -5.96 2.72
C VAL A 643 -8.39 -6.79 2.81
N VAL A 644 -7.23 -6.27 2.34
CA VAL A 644 -5.94 -6.96 2.41
C VAL A 644 -5.55 -7.26 3.86
N ASN A 645 -5.62 -6.27 4.76
CA ASN A 645 -5.31 -6.45 6.18
C ASN A 645 -6.20 -7.52 6.83
N MET A 646 -7.50 -7.47 6.57
CA MET A 646 -8.45 -8.42 7.15
C MET A 646 -8.32 -9.83 6.56
N SER A 647 -7.96 -9.95 5.29
CA SER A 647 -7.63 -11.23 4.66
C SER A 647 -6.40 -11.89 5.27
N ALA A 648 -5.35 -11.10 5.54
CA ALA A 648 -4.16 -11.59 6.22
C ALA A 648 -4.45 -12.03 7.67
N ILE A 649 -5.28 -11.28 8.41
CA ILE A 649 -5.73 -11.66 9.76
C ILE A 649 -6.53 -12.96 9.70
N ALA A 650 -7.51 -13.07 8.79
CA ALA A 650 -8.31 -14.28 8.60
C ALA A 650 -7.45 -15.51 8.25
N CYS A 651 -6.43 -15.31 7.41
CA CYS A 651 -5.46 -16.35 7.05
C CYS A 651 -4.67 -16.83 8.29
N VAL A 652 -4.16 -15.91 9.10
CA VAL A 652 -3.40 -16.26 10.32
C VAL A 652 -4.31 -16.94 11.35
N GLU A 653 -5.53 -16.47 11.55
CA GLU A 653 -6.51 -17.15 12.42
C GLU A 653 -6.80 -18.58 11.94
N ALA A 654 -6.94 -18.78 10.63
CA ALA A 654 -7.13 -20.12 10.06
C ALA A 654 -5.89 -21.04 10.28
N GLN A 655 -4.69 -20.50 10.17
CA GLN A 655 -3.45 -21.25 10.48
C GLN A 655 -3.39 -21.70 11.95
N ILE A 656 -3.81 -20.84 12.88
CA ILE A 656 -3.81 -21.14 14.32
C ILE A 656 -4.83 -22.24 14.63
N ARG A 657 -5.99 -22.23 14.02
CA ARG A 657 -7.08 -23.22 14.27
C ARG A 657 -6.88 -24.56 13.57
N ALA A 658 -6.20 -24.61 12.44
CA ALA A 658 -6.01 -25.83 11.65
C ALA A 658 -5.41 -27.04 12.40
N PRO A 659 -4.44 -26.90 13.34
CA PRO A 659 -3.94 -28.03 14.13
C PRO A 659 -5.00 -28.61 15.08
N HIS A 660 -5.80 -27.77 15.72
CA HIS A 660 -6.86 -28.21 16.65
C HIS A 660 -7.97 -29.00 15.92
N GLU A 661 -8.38 -28.57 14.74
CA GLU A 661 -9.40 -29.28 13.94
C GLU A 661 -8.93 -30.67 13.51
N ARG A 662 -7.63 -30.82 13.16
CA ARG A 662 -7.06 -32.14 12.82
C ARG A 662 -7.10 -33.12 13.99
N VAL A 663 -6.82 -32.65 15.20
CA VAL A 663 -6.87 -33.44 16.42
C VAL A 663 -8.30 -33.86 16.74
N VAL A 664 -9.26 -32.92 16.64
CA VAL A 664 -10.68 -33.21 16.89
C VAL A 664 -11.23 -34.20 15.86
N LYS A 665 -10.97 -34.00 14.55
CA LYS A 665 -11.38 -34.94 13.48
C LYS A 665 -10.76 -36.33 13.69
N ARG A 666 -9.50 -36.42 14.13
CA ARG A 666 -8.83 -37.70 14.44
C ARG A 666 -9.48 -38.41 15.64
N LYS A 667 -9.81 -37.69 16.71
CA LYS A 667 -10.52 -38.23 17.87
C LYS A 667 -11.94 -38.69 17.52
N ALA A 668 -12.68 -37.91 16.72
CA ALA A 668 -14.02 -38.26 16.25
C ALA A 668 -14.01 -39.52 15.37
N ARG A 669 -13.06 -39.62 14.43
CA ARG A 669 -12.89 -40.82 13.58
C ARG A 669 -12.50 -42.07 14.41
N ALA A 670 -11.63 -41.91 15.42
CA ALA A 670 -11.26 -43.00 16.32
C ALA A 670 -12.45 -43.49 17.16
N LYS A 671 -13.30 -42.56 17.61
CA LYS A 671 -14.54 -42.87 18.35
C LYS A 671 -15.59 -43.56 17.46
N ALA A 672 -15.73 -43.12 16.20
CA ALA A 672 -16.65 -43.73 15.24
C ALA A 672 -16.17 -45.14 14.76
N GLN A 673 -14.89 -45.46 14.86
CA GLN A 673 -14.29 -46.77 14.51
C GLN A 673 -14.15 -47.72 15.72
N GLY A 674 -14.72 -47.37 16.88
CA GLY A 674 -14.71 -48.24 18.08
C GLY A 674 -13.30 -48.47 18.69
N LYS A 675 -12.25 -47.69 18.26
CA LYS A 675 -10.89 -47.80 18.81
C LYS A 675 -10.74 -46.88 20.02
N ALA A 676 -10.56 -47.46 21.20
CA ALA A 676 -10.22 -46.72 22.41
C ALA A 676 -8.91 -45.88 22.19
N PRO A 677 -8.82 -44.66 22.71
CA PRO A 677 -7.60 -43.85 22.58
C PRO A 677 -6.45 -44.54 23.29
N LYS A 678 -5.38 -44.86 22.56
CA LYS A 678 -4.12 -45.28 23.16
C LYS A 678 -3.64 -44.14 24.08
N SER A 679 -3.56 -44.39 25.38
CA SER A 679 -2.94 -43.48 26.35
C SER A 679 -1.51 -43.21 25.91
N SER A 680 -1.17 -41.96 25.73
CA SER A 680 0.22 -41.50 25.51
C SER A 680 1.07 -41.93 26.67
N GLY A 681 2.14 -42.67 26.36
CA GLY A 681 3.03 -43.32 27.30
C GLY A 681 3.61 -42.41 28.37
N THR A 682 3.63 -42.96 29.54
CA THR A 682 4.30 -42.49 30.73
C THR A 682 5.75 -42.12 30.45
N ILE A 683 6.11 -40.90 30.71
CA ILE A 683 7.51 -40.46 30.76
C ILE A 683 8.18 -41.17 31.96
N LYS A 684 9.00 -42.18 31.68
CA LYS A 684 9.89 -42.77 32.67
C LYS A 684 10.92 -41.73 33.09
N ARG A 685 10.78 -41.20 34.30
CA ARG A 685 11.86 -40.54 35.03
C ARG A 685 12.92 -41.59 35.37
N SER A 686 14.08 -41.55 34.72
CA SER A 686 15.26 -42.26 35.20
C SER A 686 15.88 -41.50 36.37
N ALA A 687 15.63 -41.95 37.58
CA ALA A 687 16.44 -41.60 38.75
C ALA A 687 17.76 -42.36 38.62
N ARG A 688 18.86 -41.65 38.37
CA ARG A 688 20.21 -42.18 38.67
C ARG A 688 20.62 -41.71 40.06
N SER A 689 20.70 -42.69 40.92
CA SER A 689 21.30 -42.59 42.27
C SER A 689 22.76 -42.18 42.18
N ALA A 690 23.12 -41.15 42.92
CA ALA A 690 24.51 -40.90 43.32
C ALA A 690 24.80 -41.71 44.59
N ALA A 691 25.77 -42.58 44.50
CA ALA A 691 26.38 -43.17 45.69
C ALA A 691 27.92 -43.24 45.54
N HIS A 692 28.58 -42.57 46.45
CA HIS A 692 29.86 -42.84 47.03
C HIS A 692 31.16 -42.88 46.23
N GLY A 693 32.11 -42.13 46.76
CA GLY A 693 33.53 -42.23 46.52
C GLY A 693 34.36 -41.18 47.26
N SER A 694 34.44 -41.25 48.58
CA SER A 694 35.46 -40.54 49.35
C SER A 694 36.82 -41.14 49.05
N LYS A 695 37.89 -40.33 48.87
CA LYS A 695 39.20 -40.37 49.51
C LYS A 695 40.24 -39.59 48.71
N ARG A 696 40.78 -38.65 49.37
CA ARG A 696 42.06 -37.94 49.50
C ARG A 696 42.11 -36.59 48.87
#